data_5af1a5e3f875cead59262794953ce1bc
#
_entry.id   5af1a5e3f875cead59262794953ce1bc
#
_cell.length_a   1.000
_cell.length_b   1.000
_cell.length_c   1.000
_cell.angle_alpha   90.00
_cell.angle_beta   90.00
_cell.angle_gamma   90.00
#
_symmetry.space_group_name_H-M   'P 1'
#
loop_
_entity.id
_entity.type
_entity.pdbx_description
1 polymer ?
#
loop_
_entity_poly.entity_id
_entity_poly.type
_entity_poly.pdbx_seq_one_letter_code
_entity_poly.pdbx_strand_id
1 'polypeptide(L)'
;MPPTVAKELDKTCRAVFWEHKKPLIAAETIRDDLEQGGAKLLDIEARNEAIDVQWIKRYLTMDEKPTWTYVLDALCQMHLLSRDKGKCHPDSFVSTMLQIVDVNERNMPRVSKRTMKAITKHNARFDPVNPTTAIKEQMPIWHHLFIPLAKRPMYNTTRCKCMRENHEVKTVSDAITLTRNILGDVDHTTRPTCKCTGCASERSKGCDNPNGCAHAAKALLDKLPAKWDPRKAFKVCHELDDFEHERNEEAREKRGPLIFDPSIPREGDMRDCYRIFGVRNNQDPAEAKGETDKEAPYREIFIWEETCRTTEINPTCEKDEIQIGVGIWAGDDIPVRESIREGRSTKGCGIITGAMAVLHEVDDQANVALVLNNRQIVRALTDKLKALEDSAWLDFPNRNLMMTLVAKLRTRCGRTSIRTSAKGDEGAKRAQERARAAARRTAIDRSPMWLEPNEVRGARLRTMTQRQAYREIKTAKRPPARKQAQPQLARIRLAMQRTAKRMPDDKEIWKSIQRKENRKKVKQFKYRVIHNTLRCGDFWKHIPDCEERAYCGACSTPTSKVTETPKHILTECTAPGQATIWTVAKEICRKRKIPWKGSRLGRILASDMVDLKDSEGKTRAGDNRLYRIVMAEGMYLAWLIRNERVIQNEGDAAKYPPPAAIRQRFLTTLRKRKDIDYTLTNKAKFKRRALSKDLVEDTWREILEEEPPPDEQAQQARGFSG
;
A
#
# COMPACT_ATOMS: atom_id res chain seq x y z
N MET A 1 -6.38 -22.65 -9.87
CA MET A 1 -7.84 -22.89 -10.15
C MET A 1 -8.10 -22.63 -11.63
N PRO A 2 -8.93 -23.45 -12.32
CA PRO A 2 -9.31 -23.18 -13.70
C PRO A 2 -10.02 -21.83 -13.86
N PRO A 3 -9.79 -21.08 -14.95
CA PRO A 3 -10.38 -19.75 -15.16
C PRO A 3 -11.92 -19.76 -15.14
N THR A 4 -12.54 -20.80 -15.66
CA THR A 4 -14.01 -20.98 -15.65
C THR A 4 -14.56 -21.06 -14.22
N VAL A 5 -13.95 -21.89 -13.38
CA VAL A 5 -14.32 -22.04 -11.96
C VAL A 5 -14.09 -20.72 -11.19
N ALA A 6 -12.98 -20.01 -11.47
CA ALA A 6 -12.71 -18.73 -10.85
C ALA A 6 -13.78 -17.68 -11.20
N LYS A 7 -14.23 -17.64 -12.45
CA LYS A 7 -15.30 -16.75 -12.93
C LYS A 7 -16.65 -17.08 -12.27
N GLU A 8 -17.01 -18.34 -12.15
CA GLU A 8 -18.27 -18.75 -11.50
C GLU A 8 -18.26 -18.46 -9.99
N LEU A 9 -17.14 -18.70 -9.31
CA LEU A 9 -16.99 -18.31 -7.90
C LEU A 9 -17.10 -16.79 -7.71
N ASP A 10 -16.46 -16.01 -8.58
CA ASP A 10 -16.55 -14.54 -8.51
C ASP A 10 -17.98 -14.07 -8.74
N LYS A 11 -18.69 -14.64 -9.71
CA LYS A 11 -20.10 -14.38 -9.98
C LYS A 11 -20.96 -14.68 -8.74
N THR A 12 -20.75 -15.85 -8.13
CA THR A 12 -21.46 -16.27 -6.92
C THR A 12 -21.18 -15.33 -5.74
N CYS A 13 -19.92 -14.99 -5.49
CA CYS A 13 -19.55 -14.04 -4.44
C CYS A 13 -20.22 -12.67 -4.63
N ARG A 14 -20.27 -12.18 -5.86
CA ARG A 14 -20.96 -10.92 -6.17
C ARG A 14 -22.47 -11.03 -6.03
N ALA A 15 -23.07 -12.15 -6.45
CA ALA A 15 -24.50 -12.39 -6.29
C ALA A 15 -24.90 -12.38 -4.80
N VAL A 16 -24.14 -13.08 -3.95
CA VAL A 16 -24.36 -13.07 -2.49
C VAL A 16 -24.16 -11.67 -1.90
N PHE A 17 -23.13 -10.95 -2.32
CA PHE A 17 -22.88 -9.59 -1.85
C PHE A 17 -24.04 -8.63 -2.14
N TRP A 18 -24.66 -8.77 -3.32
CA TRP A 18 -25.80 -7.95 -3.76
C TRP A 18 -27.17 -8.58 -3.42
N GLU A 19 -27.20 -9.64 -2.60
CA GLU A 19 -28.45 -10.34 -2.26
C GLU A 19 -29.21 -10.76 -3.55
N HIS A 20 -28.49 -11.25 -4.54
CA HIS A 20 -28.97 -11.64 -5.88
C HIS A 20 -29.62 -10.50 -6.69
N LYS A 21 -29.49 -9.24 -6.24
CA LYS A 21 -29.97 -8.05 -6.96
C LYS A 21 -28.95 -7.57 -7.98
N LYS A 22 -29.39 -6.74 -8.93
CA LYS A 22 -28.51 -6.11 -9.94
C LYS A 22 -27.40 -5.29 -9.25
N PRO A 23 -26.13 -5.50 -9.60
CA PRO A 23 -25.00 -4.74 -9.08
C PRO A 23 -25.13 -3.24 -9.35
N LEU A 24 -24.85 -2.41 -8.34
CA LEU A 24 -24.94 -0.94 -8.42
C LEU A 24 -23.56 -0.28 -8.50
N ILE A 25 -22.53 -1.02 -8.18
CA ILE A 25 -21.14 -0.56 -8.16
C ILE A 25 -20.28 -1.61 -8.86
N ALA A 26 -19.29 -1.17 -9.62
CA ALA A 26 -18.37 -2.05 -10.34
C ALA A 26 -17.65 -3.01 -9.40
N ALA A 27 -17.35 -4.22 -9.91
CA ALA A 27 -16.70 -5.29 -9.14
C ALA A 27 -15.34 -4.84 -8.57
N GLU A 28 -14.59 -4.11 -9.36
CA GLU A 28 -13.27 -3.59 -9.00
C GLU A 28 -13.36 -2.67 -7.78
N THR A 29 -14.36 -1.78 -7.73
CA THR A 29 -14.58 -0.88 -6.57
C THR A 29 -14.94 -1.67 -5.31
N ILE A 30 -15.86 -2.64 -5.39
CA ILE A 30 -16.25 -3.41 -4.19
C ILE A 30 -15.15 -4.35 -3.68
N ARG A 31 -14.22 -4.76 -4.54
CA ARG A 31 -13.05 -5.53 -4.16
C ARG A 31 -12.00 -4.69 -3.44
N ASP A 32 -11.99 -3.37 -3.62
CA ASP A 32 -11.01 -2.50 -2.99
C ASP A 32 -11.18 -2.43 -1.46
N ASP A 33 -10.21 -1.79 -0.78
CA ASP A 33 -10.21 -1.70 0.67
C ASP A 33 -11.32 -0.75 1.17
N LEU A 34 -11.82 -1.02 2.38
CA LEU A 34 -12.83 -0.17 3.03
C LEU A 34 -12.39 1.30 3.10
N GLU A 35 -11.11 1.53 3.31
CA GLU A 35 -10.49 2.85 3.40
C GLU A 35 -10.47 3.60 2.06
N GLN A 36 -10.73 2.90 0.96
CA GLN A 36 -10.79 3.45 -0.39
C GLN A 36 -12.22 3.44 -0.98
N GLY A 37 -13.22 3.19 -0.14
CA GLY A 37 -14.61 3.09 -0.57
C GLY A 37 -14.99 1.73 -1.13
N GLY A 38 -14.15 0.71 -0.97
CA GLY A 38 -14.46 -0.67 -1.30
C GLY A 38 -15.24 -1.39 -0.20
N ALA A 39 -15.48 -2.66 -0.39
CA ALA A 39 -16.12 -3.56 0.57
C ALA A 39 -15.24 -4.76 0.96
N LYS A 40 -13.99 -4.79 0.54
CA LYS A 40 -13.04 -5.92 0.73
C LYS A 40 -13.57 -7.24 0.20
N LEU A 41 -14.39 -7.22 -0.86
CA LEU A 41 -14.75 -8.47 -1.53
C LEU A 41 -13.48 -9.13 -2.06
N LEU A 42 -13.37 -10.44 -1.87
CA LEU A 42 -12.19 -11.18 -2.32
C LEU A 42 -12.05 -11.11 -3.85
N ASP A 43 -10.91 -10.65 -4.32
CA ASP A 43 -10.52 -10.78 -5.72
C ASP A 43 -9.92 -12.17 -5.94
N ILE A 44 -10.73 -13.06 -6.52
CA ILE A 44 -10.38 -14.47 -6.73
C ILE A 44 -9.26 -14.60 -7.76
N GLU A 45 -9.25 -13.73 -8.78
CA GLU A 45 -8.22 -13.74 -9.81
C GLU A 45 -6.87 -13.31 -9.23
N ALA A 46 -6.82 -12.18 -8.52
CA ALA A 46 -5.61 -11.71 -7.88
C ALA A 46 -5.10 -12.72 -6.82
N ARG A 47 -6.00 -13.41 -6.11
CA ARG A 47 -5.62 -14.48 -5.19
C ARG A 47 -4.97 -15.66 -5.91
N ASN A 48 -5.53 -16.08 -7.05
CA ASN A 48 -4.95 -17.15 -7.85
C ASN A 48 -3.57 -16.78 -8.38
N GLU A 49 -3.39 -15.55 -8.85
CA GLU A 49 -2.09 -15.04 -9.28
C GLU A 49 -1.09 -15.02 -8.10
N ALA A 50 -1.52 -14.61 -6.91
CA ALA A 50 -0.67 -14.65 -5.72
C ALA A 50 -0.27 -16.08 -5.32
N ILE A 51 -1.15 -17.08 -5.56
CA ILE A 51 -0.81 -18.50 -5.39
C ILE A 51 0.24 -18.93 -6.43
N ASP A 52 0.11 -18.48 -7.68
CA ASP A 52 1.11 -18.78 -8.71
C ASP A 52 2.50 -18.22 -8.31
N VAL A 53 2.56 -17.02 -7.73
CA VAL A 53 3.79 -16.48 -7.16
C VAL A 53 4.37 -17.39 -6.08
N GLN A 54 3.53 -18.00 -5.21
CA GLN A 54 4.03 -18.95 -4.20
C GLN A 54 4.55 -20.26 -4.80
N TRP A 55 4.01 -20.73 -5.93
CA TRP A 55 4.56 -21.87 -6.67
C TRP A 55 5.94 -21.55 -7.24
N ILE A 56 6.10 -20.37 -7.89
CA ILE A 56 7.40 -19.90 -8.39
C ILE A 56 8.40 -19.80 -7.24
N LYS A 57 8.03 -19.19 -6.11
CA LYS A 57 8.86 -19.10 -4.91
C LYS A 57 9.34 -20.48 -4.45
N ARG A 58 8.42 -21.44 -4.31
CA ARG A 58 8.76 -22.81 -3.86
C ARG A 58 9.76 -23.48 -4.78
N TYR A 59 9.66 -23.27 -6.08
CA TYR A 59 10.63 -23.81 -7.02
C TYR A 59 12.01 -23.15 -6.88
N LEU A 60 12.07 -21.82 -6.83
CA LEU A 60 13.32 -21.06 -6.97
C LEU A 60 14.07 -20.84 -5.64
N THR A 61 13.38 -20.92 -4.49
CA THR A 61 13.98 -20.44 -3.22
C THR A 61 13.95 -21.44 -2.07
N MET A 62 13.46 -22.65 -2.25
CA MET A 62 13.49 -23.68 -1.20
C MET A 62 14.79 -24.48 -1.21
N ASP A 63 15.25 -24.86 -0.02
CA ASP A 63 16.46 -25.67 0.16
C ASP A 63 16.28 -27.09 -0.42
N GLU A 64 15.11 -27.68 -0.15
CA GLU A 64 14.71 -28.96 -0.73
C GLU A 64 13.63 -28.71 -1.80
N LYS A 65 13.90 -29.12 -3.02
CA LYS A 65 12.97 -28.96 -4.14
C LYS A 65 11.79 -29.93 -3.98
N PRO A 66 10.53 -29.46 -4.06
CA PRO A 66 9.37 -30.33 -4.10
C PRO A 66 9.40 -31.28 -5.32
N THR A 67 8.87 -32.48 -5.19
CA THR A 67 8.88 -33.53 -6.24
C THR A 67 8.35 -33.04 -7.60
N TRP A 68 7.33 -32.18 -7.61
CA TRP A 68 6.76 -31.65 -8.86
C TRP A 68 7.74 -30.79 -9.68
N THR A 69 8.79 -30.25 -9.08
CA THR A 69 9.79 -29.41 -9.75
C THR A 69 10.64 -30.23 -10.72
N TYR A 70 10.94 -31.49 -10.38
CA TYR A 70 11.64 -32.41 -11.27
C TYR A 70 10.84 -32.68 -12.58
N VAL A 71 9.50 -32.80 -12.43
CA VAL A 71 8.61 -32.91 -13.61
C VAL A 71 8.66 -31.64 -14.45
N LEU A 72 8.67 -30.46 -13.81
CA LEU A 72 8.75 -29.19 -14.53
C LEU A 72 10.09 -29.05 -15.26
N ASP A 73 11.19 -29.43 -14.61
CA ASP A 73 12.52 -29.43 -15.23
C ASP A 73 12.59 -30.37 -16.44
N ALA A 74 12.08 -31.60 -16.30
CA ALA A 74 12.02 -32.54 -17.40
C ALA A 74 11.19 -32.01 -18.59
N LEU A 75 10.05 -31.40 -18.31
CA LEU A 75 9.20 -30.78 -19.33
C LEU A 75 9.93 -29.62 -20.04
N CYS A 76 10.60 -28.76 -19.31
CA CYS A 76 11.41 -27.68 -19.89
C CYS A 76 12.53 -28.25 -20.78
N GLN A 77 13.24 -29.28 -20.30
CA GLN A 77 14.32 -29.93 -21.05
C GLN A 77 13.85 -30.55 -22.37
N MET A 78 12.68 -31.18 -22.35
CA MET A 78 12.06 -31.73 -23.57
C MET A 78 11.76 -30.66 -24.61
N HIS A 79 11.40 -29.47 -24.17
CA HIS A 79 10.97 -28.35 -25.02
C HIS A 79 12.07 -27.33 -25.31
N LEU A 80 13.31 -27.54 -24.84
CA LEU A 80 14.48 -26.73 -25.23
C LEU A 80 14.72 -26.86 -26.74
N LEU A 81 15.10 -25.76 -27.37
CA LEU A 81 15.54 -25.78 -28.75
C LEU A 81 16.80 -26.64 -28.91
N SER A 82 16.88 -27.36 -30.02
CA SER A 82 18.03 -28.30 -30.28
C SER A 82 19.39 -27.61 -30.19
N ARG A 83 19.49 -26.34 -30.58
CA ARG A 83 20.69 -25.52 -30.47
C ARG A 83 21.19 -25.28 -29.03
N ASP A 84 20.28 -25.37 -28.06
CA ASP A 84 20.54 -25.02 -26.64
C ASP A 84 20.71 -26.29 -25.78
N LYS A 85 20.35 -27.47 -26.31
CA LYS A 85 20.53 -28.75 -25.60
C LYS A 85 22.00 -28.97 -25.26
N GLY A 86 22.26 -29.47 -24.04
CA GLY A 86 23.61 -29.69 -23.52
C GLY A 86 24.36 -28.43 -23.07
N LYS A 87 23.78 -27.24 -23.23
CA LYS A 87 24.35 -25.98 -22.78
C LYS A 87 23.59 -25.37 -21.58
N CYS A 88 22.49 -25.99 -21.23
CA CYS A 88 21.57 -25.47 -20.16
C CYS A 88 21.98 -26.00 -18.79
N HIS A 89 21.62 -25.24 -17.77
CA HIS A 89 21.70 -25.69 -16.39
C HIS A 89 20.97 -27.02 -16.21
N PRO A 90 21.44 -27.95 -15.38
CA PRO A 90 20.76 -29.23 -15.12
C PRO A 90 19.27 -29.05 -14.76
N ASP A 91 18.96 -28.05 -13.93
CA ASP A 91 17.59 -27.64 -13.66
C ASP A 91 17.09 -26.76 -14.82
N SER A 92 16.46 -27.38 -15.79
CA SER A 92 16.13 -26.72 -17.06
C SER A 92 15.15 -25.55 -16.92
N PHE A 93 14.31 -25.54 -15.89
CA PHE A 93 13.46 -24.39 -15.58
C PHE A 93 14.29 -23.22 -15.04
N VAL A 94 15.28 -23.48 -14.17
CA VAL A 94 16.22 -22.47 -13.65
C VAL A 94 17.02 -21.86 -14.80
N SER A 95 17.36 -22.62 -15.84
CA SER A 95 18.07 -22.09 -16.99
C SER A 95 17.33 -20.94 -17.68
N THR A 96 16.00 -20.94 -17.66
CA THR A 96 15.19 -19.83 -18.19
C THR A 96 15.37 -18.52 -17.42
N MET A 97 15.92 -18.58 -16.22
CA MET A 97 16.18 -17.43 -15.33
C MET A 97 17.66 -17.02 -15.30
N LEU A 98 18.56 -17.98 -15.43
CA LEU A 98 20.02 -17.78 -15.32
C LEU A 98 20.72 -17.67 -16.66
N GLN A 99 20.09 -18.10 -17.73
CA GLN A 99 20.64 -18.16 -19.07
C GLN A 99 19.71 -17.54 -20.09
N ILE A 100 20.24 -17.20 -21.24
CA ILE A 100 19.46 -16.70 -22.36
C ILE A 100 19.21 -17.88 -23.30
N VAL A 101 18.18 -18.63 -22.98
CA VAL A 101 17.73 -19.80 -23.73
C VAL A 101 16.25 -19.69 -24.07
N ASP A 102 15.84 -20.26 -25.18
CA ASP A 102 14.46 -20.28 -25.64
C ASP A 102 13.81 -21.65 -25.40
N VAL A 103 12.65 -21.65 -24.78
CA VAL A 103 11.82 -22.83 -24.59
C VAL A 103 10.61 -22.73 -25.51
N ASN A 104 10.33 -23.79 -26.27
CA ASN A 104 9.14 -23.86 -27.10
C ASN A 104 7.91 -24.17 -26.24
N GLU A 105 7.17 -23.13 -25.85
CA GLU A 105 6.00 -23.25 -24.99
C GLU A 105 4.78 -23.88 -25.69
N ARG A 106 4.76 -24.01 -27.03
CA ARG A 106 3.52 -24.38 -27.78
C ARG A 106 2.93 -25.71 -27.33
N ASN A 107 3.76 -26.70 -27.08
CA ASN A 107 3.34 -28.06 -26.72
C ASN A 107 3.45 -28.36 -25.20
N MET A 108 3.84 -27.39 -24.38
CA MET A 108 3.92 -27.61 -22.93
C MET A 108 2.52 -27.78 -22.29
N PRO A 109 2.42 -28.58 -21.21
CA PRO A 109 1.20 -28.68 -20.40
C PRO A 109 0.72 -27.31 -19.89
N ARG A 110 -0.59 -27.17 -19.72
CA ARG A 110 -1.21 -25.89 -19.28
C ARG A 110 -0.64 -25.37 -17.96
N VAL A 111 -0.30 -26.25 -17.03
CA VAL A 111 0.25 -25.86 -15.71
C VAL A 111 1.62 -25.21 -15.88
N SER A 112 2.52 -25.83 -16.67
CA SER A 112 3.86 -25.28 -16.96
C SER A 112 3.76 -23.92 -17.67
N LYS A 113 2.92 -23.83 -18.71
CA LYS A 113 2.64 -22.54 -19.40
C LYS A 113 2.13 -21.46 -18.44
N ARG A 114 1.28 -21.84 -17.48
CA ARG A 114 0.77 -20.89 -16.48
C ARG A 114 1.89 -20.37 -15.59
N THR A 115 2.79 -21.24 -15.15
CA THR A 115 3.95 -20.84 -14.33
C THR A 115 4.87 -19.90 -15.10
N MET A 116 5.21 -20.22 -16.37
CA MET A 116 6.02 -19.35 -17.23
C MET A 116 5.36 -17.98 -17.45
N LYS A 117 4.08 -17.97 -17.76
CA LYS A 117 3.30 -16.72 -17.89
C LYS A 117 3.27 -15.89 -16.61
N ALA A 118 3.19 -16.53 -15.45
CA ALA A 118 3.23 -15.83 -14.16
C ALA A 118 4.59 -15.21 -13.89
N ILE A 119 5.70 -15.87 -14.24
CA ILE A 119 7.05 -15.30 -14.17
C ILE A 119 7.13 -14.01 -14.99
N THR A 120 6.73 -14.07 -16.26
CA THR A 120 6.77 -12.92 -17.16
C THR A 120 5.83 -11.81 -16.69
N LYS A 121 4.59 -12.15 -16.31
CA LYS A 121 3.56 -11.19 -15.89
C LYS A 121 3.96 -10.40 -14.66
N HIS A 122 4.59 -11.06 -13.68
CA HIS A 122 4.99 -10.45 -12.42
C HIS A 122 6.46 -10.08 -12.37
N ASN A 123 7.15 -10.22 -13.50
CA ASN A 123 8.56 -9.92 -13.67
C ASN A 123 9.44 -10.59 -12.59
N ALA A 124 9.19 -11.89 -12.36
CA ALA A 124 10.07 -12.68 -11.50
C ALA A 124 11.36 -12.99 -12.28
N ARG A 125 12.50 -12.69 -11.67
CA ARG A 125 13.81 -12.79 -12.34
C ARG A 125 14.96 -12.97 -11.36
N PHE A 126 16.07 -13.45 -11.88
CA PHE A 126 17.36 -13.45 -11.19
C PHE A 126 18.01 -12.07 -11.34
N ASP A 127 18.16 -11.35 -10.24
CA ASP A 127 18.65 -9.96 -10.24
C ASP A 127 19.32 -9.60 -8.89
N PRO A 128 20.49 -10.22 -8.57
CA PRO A 128 21.24 -9.88 -7.37
C PRO A 128 21.88 -8.50 -7.46
N VAL A 129 21.94 -7.83 -6.31
CA VAL A 129 22.54 -6.50 -6.20
C VAL A 129 24.04 -6.61 -5.90
N ASN A 130 24.38 -7.44 -4.91
CA ASN A 130 25.75 -7.62 -4.42
C ASN A 130 26.07 -9.13 -4.27
N PRO A 131 26.22 -9.87 -5.41
CA PRO A 131 26.45 -11.31 -5.37
C PRO A 131 27.84 -11.65 -4.82
N THR A 132 27.89 -12.66 -3.93
CA THR A 132 29.16 -13.21 -3.45
C THR A 132 29.93 -13.89 -4.59
N THR A 133 31.23 -14.10 -4.37
CA THR A 133 32.10 -14.86 -5.30
C THR A 133 31.53 -16.25 -5.59
N ALA A 134 31.03 -16.93 -4.56
CA ALA A 134 30.41 -18.25 -4.70
C ALA A 134 29.17 -18.23 -5.66
N ILE A 135 28.33 -17.20 -5.64
CA ILE A 135 27.23 -17.06 -6.59
C ILE A 135 27.75 -16.85 -8.01
N LYS A 136 28.76 -15.98 -8.18
CA LYS A 136 29.37 -15.72 -9.51
C LYS A 136 29.97 -16.98 -10.12
N GLU A 137 30.63 -17.79 -9.32
CA GLU A 137 31.27 -19.05 -9.71
C GLU A 137 30.26 -20.13 -10.08
N GLN A 138 29.09 -20.17 -9.39
CA GLN A 138 28.02 -21.11 -9.70
C GLN A 138 27.22 -20.75 -10.96
N MET A 139 27.33 -19.53 -11.47
CA MET A 139 26.60 -19.13 -12.68
C MET A 139 26.99 -19.97 -13.89
N PRO A 140 26.03 -20.34 -14.76
CA PRO A 140 26.30 -20.99 -16.01
C PRO A 140 27.20 -20.14 -16.91
N ILE A 141 28.28 -20.69 -17.44
CA ILE A 141 29.15 -19.96 -18.36
C ILE A 141 28.53 -19.84 -19.77
N TRP A 142 27.75 -20.86 -20.19
CA TRP A 142 27.08 -20.88 -21.47
C TRP A 142 25.80 -20.00 -21.41
N HIS A 143 25.58 -19.20 -22.47
CA HIS A 143 24.45 -18.28 -22.54
C HIS A 143 24.24 -17.42 -21.29
N HIS A 144 25.34 -17.03 -20.65
CA HIS A 144 25.34 -16.30 -19.39
C HIS A 144 24.47 -15.07 -19.47
N LEU A 145 23.50 -14.92 -18.51
CA LEU A 145 22.43 -13.93 -18.50
C LEU A 145 22.92 -12.48 -18.66
N PHE A 146 24.05 -12.16 -18.05
CA PHE A 146 24.56 -10.80 -17.96
C PHE A 146 25.62 -10.45 -19.02
N ILE A 147 25.99 -11.35 -19.95
CA ILE A 147 26.83 -11.01 -21.09
C ILE A 147 25.99 -10.21 -22.10
N PRO A 148 26.34 -8.93 -22.41
CA PRO A 148 25.63 -8.11 -23.37
C PRO A 148 25.50 -8.78 -24.74
N LEU A 149 24.39 -8.59 -25.44
CA LEU A 149 24.10 -9.16 -26.76
C LEU A 149 25.27 -9.00 -27.76
N ALA A 150 25.79 -7.77 -27.83
CA ALA A 150 26.92 -7.44 -28.74
C ALA A 150 28.24 -8.15 -28.43
N LYS A 151 28.37 -8.69 -27.21
CA LYS A 151 29.60 -9.40 -26.77
C LYS A 151 29.41 -10.92 -26.66
N ARG A 152 28.24 -11.46 -27.05
CA ARG A 152 27.96 -12.89 -26.92
C ARG A 152 28.84 -13.71 -27.85
N PRO A 153 29.55 -14.69 -27.32
CA PRO A 153 30.40 -15.56 -28.13
C PRO A 153 29.55 -16.58 -28.92
N MET A 154 30.17 -17.15 -29.97
CA MET A 154 29.59 -18.28 -30.66
C MET A 154 29.89 -19.57 -29.89
N TYR A 155 28.88 -20.22 -29.35
CA TYR A 155 29.00 -21.40 -28.48
C TYR A 155 29.10 -22.73 -29.25
N ASN A 156 29.09 -22.72 -30.58
CA ASN A 156 29.07 -23.92 -31.42
C ASN A 156 30.43 -24.27 -32.08
N THR A 157 31.51 -23.65 -31.61
CA THR A 157 32.85 -24.00 -32.11
C THR A 157 33.28 -25.38 -31.61
N THR A 158 34.18 -26.05 -32.33
CA THR A 158 34.76 -27.35 -31.93
C THR A 158 35.34 -27.33 -30.52
N ARG A 159 36.00 -26.23 -30.15
CA ARG A 159 36.55 -26.03 -28.78
C ARG A 159 35.45 -25.92 -27.73
N CYS A 160 34.40 -25.17 -28.01
CA CYS A 160 33.25 -25.07 -27.09
C CYS A 160 32.53 -26.41 -26.90
N LYS A 161 32.47 -27.24 -27.97
CA LYS A 161 31.94 -28.58 -27.88
C LYS A 161 32.83 -29.47 -27.02
N CYS A 162 34.15 -29.46 -27.28
CA CYS A 162 35.12 -30.18 -26.46
C CYS A 162 35.08 -29.78 -24.98
N MET A 163 34.96 -28.46 -24.68
CA MET A 163 34.85 -27.99 -23.29
C MET A 163 33.64 -28.57 -22.58
N ARG A 164 32.49 -28.76 -23.29
CA ARG A 164 31.27 -29.33 -22.67
C ARG A 164 31.37 -30.85 -22.52
N GLU A 165 31.90 -31.52 -23.52
CA GLU A 165 31.87 -32.99 -23.63
C GLU A 165 33.04 -33.65 -22.91
N ASN A 166 34.29 -33.12 -23.06
CA ASN A 166 35.50 -33.72 -22.53
C ASN A 166 35.95 -33.06 -21.21
N HIS A 167 35.76 -31.75 -21.07
CA HIS A 167 36.17 -31.01 -19.86
C HIS A 167 35.03 -30.76 -18.89
N GLU A 168 33.82 -31.14 -19.23
CA GLU A 168 32.60 -30.98 -18.42
C GLU A 168 32.34 -29.54 -17.91
N VAL A 169 32.83 -28.53 -18.64
CA VAL A 169 32.68 -27.12 -18.30
C VAL A 169 31.22 -26.72 -18.39
N LYS A 170 30.57 -26.43 -17.25
CA LYS A 170 29.16 -25.99 -17.12
C LYS A 170 29.07 -24.61 -16.51
N THR A 171 29.88 -24.31 -15.50
CA THR A 171 29.85 -23.10 -14.71
C THR A 171 31.04 -22.17 -14.96
N VAL A 172 30.96 -20.96 -14.40
CA VAL A 172 32.10 -20.02 -14.40
C VAL A 172 33.28 -20.62 -13.63
N SER A 173 33.04 -21.31 -12.51
CA SER A 173 34.07 -22.01 -11.74
C SER A 173 34.84 -23.07 -12.57
N ASP A 174 34.07 -23.88 -13.35
CA ASP A 174 34.70 -24.91 -14.20
C ASP A 174 35.63 -24.28 -15.25
N ALA A 175 35.15 -23.17 -15.86
CA ALA A 175 35.95 -22.43 -16.83
C ALA A 175 37.25 -21.83 -16.22
N ILE A 176 37.13 -21.30 -14.98
CA ILE A 176 38.29 -20.78 -14.23
C ILE A 176 39.25 -21.91 -13.91
N THR A 177 38.76 -23.06 -13.45
CA THR A 177 39.58 -24.22 -13.11
C THR A 177 40.33 -24.76 -14.32
N LEU A 178 39.63 -24.92 -15.45
CA LEU A 178 40.30 -25.34 -16.72
C LEU A 178 41.38 -24.35 -17.12
N THR A 179 41.13 -23.07 -17.06
CA THR A 179 42.07 -22.02 -17.42
C THR A 179 43.29 -22.04 -16.49
N ARG A 180 43.07 -22.11 -15.17
CA ARG A 180 44.12 -22.12 -14.15
C ARG A 180 45.01 -23.36 -14.25
N ASN A 181 44.40 -24.54 -14.40
CA ASN A 181 45.12 -25.81 -14.44
C ASN A 181 46.00 -25.96 -15.66
N ILE A 182 45.68 -25.28 -16.75
CA ILE A 182 46.52 -25.36 -17.99
C ILE A 182 47.40 -24.12 -18.11
N LEU A 183 46.84 -22.91 -18.15
CA LEU A 183 47.60 -21.69 -18.41
C LEU A 183 48.38 -21.18 -17.18
N GLY A 184 48.07 -21.67 -15.98
CA GLY A 184 48.79 -21.38 -14.73
C GLY A 184 49.91 -22.40 -14.40
N ASP A 185 50.06 -23.46 -15.19
CA ASP A 185 51.12 -24.45 -15.01
C ASP A 185 52.45 -23.87 -15.51
N VAL A 186 53.50 -23.90 -14.68
CA VAL A 186 54.82 -23.32 -14.98
C VAL A 186 55.53 -23.99 -16.18
N ASP A 187 55.24 -25.28 -16.40
CA ASP A 187 55.80 -26.05 -17.50
C ASP A 187 54.96 -25.99 -18.78
N HIS A 188 53.89 -25.17 -18.75
CA HIS A 188 53.00 -25.09 -19.89
C HIS A 188 53.61 -24.36 -21.08
N THR A 189 53.47 -24.98 -22.25
CA THR A 189 53.83 -24.37 -23.52
C THR A 189 52.58 -24.17 -24.39
N THR A 190 52.58 -23.15 -25.24
CA THR A 190 51.44 -22.83 -26.12
C THR A 190 51.27 -23.85 -27.27
N ARG A 191 52.13 -24.85 -27.38
CA ARG A 191 52.05 -25.88 -28.42
C ARG A 191 50.90 -26.86 -28.15
N PRO A 192 50.17 -27.31 -29.17
CA PRO A 192 49.16 -28.35 -29.03
C PRO A 192 49.68 -29.66 -28.41
N THR A 193 50.96 -29.94 -28.55
CA THR A 193 51.66 -31.14 -28.03
C THR A 193 52.23 -30.94 -26.61
N CYS A 194 51.92 -29.86 -25.91
CA CYS A 194 52.42 -29.59 -24.55
C CYS A 194 52.22 -30.78 -23.62
N LYS A 195 53.27 -31.15 -22.84
CA LYS A 195 53.25 -32.31 -21.93
C LYS A 195 53.10 -31.94 -20.45
N CYS A 196 52.79 -30.67 -20.12
CA CYS A 196 52.58 -30.26 -18.74
C CYS A 196 51.47 -31.10 -18.07
N THR A 197 51.44 -31.13 -16.74
CA THR A 197 50.51 -31.95 -15.97
C THR A 197 49.07 -31.64 -16.30
N GLY A 198 48.71 -30.37 -16.42
CA GLY A 198 47.38 -29.91 -16.80
C GLY A 198 46.96 -30.40 -18.19
N CYS A 199 47.82 -30.22 -19.20
CA CYS A 199 47.56 -30.71 -20.56
C CYS A 199 47.47 -32.23 -20.66
N ALA A 200 48.30 -32.97 -19.93
CA ALA A 200 48.28 -34.43 -19.92
C ALA A 200 46.98 -34.95 -19.31
N SER A 201 46.53 -34.38 -18.19
CA SER A 201 45.25 -34.69 -17.54
C SER A 201 44.06 -34.45 -18.47
N GLU A 202 44.01 -33.33 -19.17
CA GLU A 202 42.87 -33.03 -20.03
C GLU A 202 42.88 -33.87 -21.33
N ARG A 203 44.05 -34.33 -21.80
CA ARG A 203 44.12 -35.31 -22.91
C ARG A 203 43.59 -36.68 -22.53
N SER A 204 43.83 -37.12 -21.29
CA SER A 204 43.26 -38.40 -20.82
C SER A 204 41.72 -38.42 -20.84
N LYS A 205 41.10 -37.23 -20.82
CA LYS A 205 39.64 -37.06 -20.97
C LYS A 205 39.19 -36.98 -22.43
N GLY A 206 40.09 -37.13 -23.41
CA GLY A 206 39.77 -37.10 -24.82
C GLY A 206 39.91 -35.74 -25.52
N CYS A 207 40.62 -34.79 -24.93
CA CYS A 207 40.84 -33.48 -25.53
C CYS A 207 42.11 -33.48 -26.40
N ASP A 208 42.02 -33.23 -27.70
CA ASP A 208 43.16 -33.15 -28.61
C ASP A 208 44.02 -31.89 -28.43
N ASN A 209 43.41 -30.80 -27.98
CA ASN A 209 44.10 -29.51 -27.85
C ASN A 209 43.70 -28.76 -26.55
N PRO A 210 44.21 -29.18 -25.38
CA PRO A 210 43.90 -28.56 -24.09
C PRO A 210 44.23 -27.07 -24.03
N ASN A 211 45.41 -26.66 -24.59
CA ASN A 211 45.78 -25.25 -24.66
C ASN A 211 44.71 -24.39 -25.38
N GLY A 212 44.24 -24.87 -26.54
CA GLY A 212 43.21 -24.18 -27.29
C GLY A 212 41.90 -24.10 -26.56
N CYS A 213 41.52 -25.12 -25.77
CA CYS A 213 40.32 -25.11 -24.92
C CYS A 213 40.48 -24.15 -23.75
N ALA A 214 41.64 -24.08 -23.10
CA ALA A 214 41.94 -23.15 -22.02
C ALA A 214 41.87 -21.68 -22.48
N HIS A 215 42.44 -21.38 -23.65
CA HIS A 215 42.29 -20.04 -24.26
C HIS A 215 40.85 -19.70 -24.62
N ALA A 216 40.06 -20.66 -25.11
CA ALA A 216 38.65 -20.44 -25.37
C ALA A 216 37.86 -20.21 -24.07
N ALA A 217 38.15 -20.95 -23.00
CA ALA A 217 37.58 -20.71 -21.68
C ALA A 217 37.90 -19.32 -21.15
N LYS A 218 39.17 -18.90 -21.24
CA LYS A 218 39.61 -17.55 -20.88
C LYS A 218 38.87 -16.49 -21.67
N ALA A 219 38.70 -16.66 -22.96
CA ALA A 219 38.00 -15.74 -23.82
C ALA A 219 36.48 -15.63 -23.47
N LEU A 220 35.83 -16.70 -22.95
CA LEU A 220 34.49 -16.66 -22.41
C LEU A 220 34.48 -15.86 -21.10
N LEU A 221 35.37 -16.12 -20.18
CA LEU A 221 35.47 -15.42 -18.89
C LEU A 221 35.73 -13.91 -19.07
N ASP A 222 36.54 -13.54 -20.06
CA ASP A 222 36.85 -12.13 -20.35
C ASP A 222 35.70 -11.35 -20.95
N LYS A 223 34.60 -12.02 -21.34
CA LYS A 223 33.35 -11.40 -21.74
C LYS A 223 32.43 -11.03 -20.56
N LEU A 224 32.70 -11.56 -19.37
CA LEU A 224 31.92 -11.27 -18.19
C LEU A 224 32.05 -9.79 -17.80
N PRO A 225 30.95 -9.10 -17.46
CA PRO A 225 31.02 -7.79 -16.82
C PRO A 225 31.77 -7.87 -15.48
N ALA A 226 32.44 -6.78 -15.07
CA ALA A 226 33.24 -6.73 -13.83
C ALA A 226 32.50 -7.27 -12.61
N LYS A 227 31.22 -6.91 -12.44
CA LYS A 227 30.34 -7.41 -11.37
C LYS A 227 30.23 -8.93 -11.32
N TRP A 228 30.31 -9.61 -12.50
CA TRP A 228 30.06 -11.05 -12.65
C TRP A 228 31.35 -11.86 -12.83
N ASP A 229 32.47 -11.17 -12.93
CA ASP A 229 33.78 -11.81 -13.03
C ASP A 229 34.37 -12.03 -11.62
N PRO A 230 34.40 -13.28 -11.10
CA PRO A 230 34.91 -13.54 -9.76
C PRO A 230 36.41 -13.30 -9.61
N ARG A 231 37.13 -13.13 -10.72
CA ARG A 231 38.56 -12.81 -10.74
C ARG A 231 38.83 -11.33 -10.46
N LYS A 232 37.79 -10.47 -10.51
CA LYS A 232 37.89 -9.03 -10.32
C LYS A 232 37.24 -8.60 -9.01
N ALA A 233 37.92 -7.70 -8.31
CA ALA A 233 37.30 -7.02 -7.17
C ALA A 233 36.18 -6.10 -7.67
N PHE A 234 35.05 -6.18 -7.05
CA PHE A 234 33.89 -5.32 -7.34
C PHE A 234 33.27 -4.83 -6.02
N LYS A 235 33.33 -3.53 -5.78
CA LYS A 235 32.66 -2.88 -4.66
C LYS A 235 31.34 -2.27 -5.13
N VAL A 236 30.28 -2.44 -4.35
CA VAL A 236 28.94 -1.95 -4.67
C VAL A 236 28.65 -0.61 -3.97
N CYS A 237 29.23 -0.40 -2.78
CA CYS A 237 29.02 0.82 -1.98
C CYS A 237 30.03 0.89 -0.82
N HIS A 238 30.06 2.03 -0.12
CA HIS A 238 30.77 2.16 1.13
C HIS A 238 30.10 1.30 2.23
N GLU A 239 30.93 0.80 3.15
CA GLU A 239 30.47 0.07 4.32
C GLU A 239 30.85 0.90 5.57
N LEU A 240 30.10 0.76 6.64
CA LEU A 240 30.51 1.28 7.94
C LEU A 240 31.67 0.43 8.46
N ASP A 241 32.59 1.05 9.19
CA ASP A 241 33.63 0.30 9.90
C ASP A 241 33.13 -0.23 11.25
N ASP A 242 33.96 -1.04 11.90
CA ASP A 242 33.59 -1.70 13.17
C ASP A 242 33.28 -0.68 14.26
N PHE A 243 34.01 0.43 14.34
CA PHE A 243 33.77 1.50 15.30
C PHE A 243 32.42 2.20 15.07
N GLU A 244 32.06 2.46 13.80
CA GLU A 244 30.76 3.05 13.45
C GLU A 244 29.61 2.08 13.75
N HIS A 245 29.82 0.77 13.60
CA HIS A 245 28.86 -0.26 13.99
C HIS A 245 28.65 -0.28 15.51
N GLU A 246 29.71 -0.31 16.32
CA GLU A 246 29.64 -0.27 17.78
C GLU A 246 28.93 1.01 18.26
N ARG A 247 29.27 2.17 17.68
CA ARG A 247 28.62 3.44 17.97
C ARG A 247 27.11 3.40 17.67
N ASN A 248 26.70 2.77 16.60
CA ASN A 248 25.28 2.59 16.27
C ASN A 248 24.58 1.65 17.25
N GLU A 249 25.23 0.60 17.77
CA GLU A 249 24.66 -0.30 18.78
C GLU A 249 24.44 0.45 20.10
N GLU A 250 25.43 1.18 20.59
CA GLU A 250 25.28 2.04 21.78
C GLU A 250 24.18 3.08 21.59
N ALA A 251 24.12 3.73 20.43
CA ALA A 251 23.10 4.73 20.13
C ALA A 251 21.69 4.14 20.12
N ARG A 252 21.51 2.86 19.70
CA ARG A 252 20.22 2.17 19.78
C ARG A 252 19.75 1.98 21.22
N GLU A 253 20.65 1.60 22.12
CA GLU A 253 20.35 1.44 23.55
C GLU A 253 19.97 2.78 24.19
N LYS A 254 20.75 3.82 23.93
CA LYS A 254 20.59 5.18 24.48
C LYS A 254 19.54 6.01 23.73
N ARG A 255 18.93 5.48 22.65
CA ARG A 255 18.04 6.20 21.73
C ARG A 255 18.67 7.46 21.12
N GLY A 256 19.95 7.40 20.87
CA GLY A 256 20.74 8.47 20.27
C GLY A 256 20.60 8.54 18.73
N PRO A 257 21.41 9.41 18.11
CA PRO A 257 21.52 9.52 16.65
C PRO A 257 22.20 8.28 16.07
N LEU A 258 21.65 7.72 14.98
CA LEU A 258 22.20 6.57 14.27
C LEU A 258 22.86 7.00 12.98
N ILE A 259 24.05 6.54 12.70
CA ILE A 259 24.72 6.72 11.41
C ILE A 259 24.00 5.85 10.38
N PHE A 260 23.61 6.43 9.25
CA PHE A 260 23.01 5.71 8.14
C PHE A 260 24.01 4.66 7.58
N ASP A 261 23.57 3.42 7.50
CA ASP A 261 24.36 2.35 6.92
C ASP A 261 24.15 2.31 5.39
N PRO A 262 25.13 2.75 4.57
CA PRO A 262 25.02 2.73 3.13
C PRO A 262 25.19 1.32 2.54
N SER A 263 25.61 0.34 3.33
CA SER A 263 25.93 -1.00 2.86
C SER A 263 24.73 -1.69 2.19
N ILE A 264 25.02 -2.42 1.13
CA ILE A 264 24.06 -3.31 0.49
C ILE A 264 24.44 -4.74 0.88
N PRO A 265 23.57 -5.45 1.60
CA PRO A 265 23.86 -6.80 2.03
C PRO A 265 24.23 -7.71 0.87
N ARG A 266 25.30 -8.51 1.04
CA ARG A 266 25.69 -9.52 0.07
C ARG A 266 24.63 -10.63 0.01
N GLU A 267 24.23 -11.00 -1.20
CA GLU A 267 23.52 -12.26 -1.40
C GLU A 267 24.51 -13.42 -1.25
N GLY A 268 24.27 -14.26 -0.24
CA GLY A 268 25.13 -15.44 0.04
C GLY A 268 24.75 -16.68 -0.76
N ASP A 269 23.52 -16.76 -1.21
CA ASP A 269 22.94 -17.91 -1.89
C ASP A 269 22.19 -17.47 -3.17
N MET A 270 22.25 -18.29 -4.23
CA MET A 270 21.52 -18.11 -5.47
C MET A 270 20.02 -17.90 -5.25
N ARG A 271 19.45 -18.55 -4.24
CA ARG A 271 18.02 -18.44 -3.86
C ARG A 271 17.60 -17.07 -3.34
N ASP A 272 18.55 -16.30 -2.79
CA ASP A 272 18.32 -14.95 -2.33
C ASP A 272 18.33 -13.91 -3.46
N CYS A 273 18.77 -14.31 -4.64
CA CYS A 273 18.94 -13.44 -5.81
C CYS A 273 17.68 -13.24 -6.62
N TYR A 274 16.63 -14.05 -6.40
CA TYR A 274 15.39 -13.93 -7.17
C TYR A 274 14.53 -12.79 -6.66
N ARG A 275 14.08 -11.93 -7.58
CA ARG A 275 13.23 -10.77 -7.32
C ARG A 275 11.96 -10.80 -8.16
N ILE A 276 10.91 -10.07 -7.67
CA ILE A 276 9.59 -10.02 -8.28
C ILE A 276 8.98 -8.62 -8.15
N PHE A 277 8.03 -8.25 -9.00
CA PHE A 277 7.32 -6.96 -8.99
C PHE A 277 8.21 -5.73 -9.19
N GLY A 278 9.29 -5.87 -9.92
CA GLY A 278 10.17 -4.77 -10.25
C GLY A 278 10.62 -4.80 -11.69
N VAL A 279 11.40 -3.82 -12.11
CA VAL A 279 12.02 -3.75 -13.42
C VAL A 279 13.49 -4.16 -13.31
N ARG A 280 14.06 -4.79 -14.33
CA ARG A 280 15.50 -5.06 -14.34
C ARG A 280 16.23 -3.73 -14.44
N ASN A 281 17.05 -3.43 -13.45
CA ASN A 281 17.98 -2.33 -13.52
C ASN A 281 19.37 -2.88 -13.87
N ASN A 282 19.85 -2.54 -15.06
CA ASN A 282 21.20 -2.93 -15.51
C ASN A 282 22.27 -1.96 -15.02
N GLN A 283 21.89 -0.87 -14.35
CA GLN A 283 22.82 0.06 -13.74
C GLN A 283 23.22 -0.45 -12.35
N ASP A 284 24.51 -0.55 -12.11
CA ASP A 284 25.01 -0.77 -10.77
C ASP A 284 24.72 0.46 -9.90
N PRO A 285 24.52 0.31 -8.58
CA PRO A 285 24.40 1.44 -7.68
C PRO A 285 25.55 2.42 -7.92
N ALA A 286 25.26 3.71 -7.97
CA ALA A 286 26.31 4.69 -8.16
C ALA A 286 27.28 4.63 -6.97
N GLU A 287 28.57 4.50 -7.25
CA GLU A 287 29.60 4.57 -6.22
C GLU A 287 29.72 6.01 -5.70
N ALA A 288 29.84 6.17 -4.39
CA ALA A 288 30.25 7.44 -3.80
C ALA A 288 31.69 7.75 -4.22
N LYS A 289 31.92 8.94 -4.72
CA LYS A 289 33.24 9.36 -5.23
C LYS A 289 33.92 10.26 -4.20
N GLY A 290 35.00 9.84 -3.61
CA GLY A 290 35.83 10.61 -2.70
C GLY A 290 36.07 9.93 -1.35
N GLU A 291 37.04 10.47 -0.61
CA GLU A 291 37.33 10.08 0.76
C GLU A 291 36.64 11.05 1.72
N THR A 292 36.14 10.54 2.84
CA THR A 292 35.45 11.31 3.87
C THR A 292 36.36 11.51 5.05
N ASP A 293 36.44 12.74 5.54
CA ASP A 293 36.95 13.01 6.89
C ASP A 293 35.89 12.58 7.91
N LYS A 294 36.13 11.43 8.55
CA LYS A 294 35.22 10.85 9.54
C LYS A 294 35.13 11.65 10.84
N GLU A 295 36.16 12.45 11.13
CA GLU A 295 36.28 13.27 12.35
C GLU A 295 35.65 14.66 12.15
N ALA A 296 35.34 15.04 10.93
CA ALA A 296 34.70 16.31 10.65
C ALA A 296 33.36 16.46 11.43
N PRO A 297 33.07 17.66 11.98
CA PRO A 297 31.86 17.86 12.77
C PRO A 297 30.61 17.65 11.92
N TYR A 298 29.58 17.06 12.53
CA TYR A 298 28.28 16.90 11.90
C TYR A 298 27.53 18.24 11.85
N ARG A 299 27.07 18.61 10.67
CA ARG A 299 26.17 19.75 10.48
C ARG A 299 24.73 19.32 10.82
N GLU A 300 24.18 19.86 11.90
CA GLU A 300 22.85 19.49 12.38
C GLU A 300 21.75 20.22 11.59
N ILE A 301 20.83 19.47 10.96
CA ILE A 301 19.77 20.02 10.12
C ILE A 301 18.43 19.45 10.55
N PHE A 302 17.53 20.35 10.95
CA PHE A 302 16.18 20.03 11.41
C PHE A 302 15.20 20.13 10.25
N ILE A 303 14.41 19.08 10.06
CA ILE A 303 13.38 19.01 9.01
C ILE A 303 12.04 18.70 9.66
N TRP A 304 11.07 19.59 9.43
CA TRP A 304 9.74 19.49 9.99
C TRP A 304 8.68 19.51 8.91
N GLU A 305 7.70 18.62 9.01
CA GLU A 305 6.51 18.60 8.17
C GLU A 305 5.32 19.12 9.00
N GLU A 306 4.64 20.13 8.48
CA GLU A 306 3.39 20.63 9.03
C GLU A 306 2.30 20.56 7.96
N THR A 307 1.07 20.31 8.38
CA THR A 307 -0.07 20.24 7.47
C THR A 307 -1.02 21.39 7.74
N CYS A 308 -1.40 22.10 6.69
CA CYS A 308 -2.46 23.09 6.69
C CYS A 308 -3.54 22.69 5.68
N ARG A 309 -4.73 23.26 5.78
CA ARG A 309 -5.81 22.98 4.83
C ARG A 309 -6.12 24.21 4.01
N THR A 310 -6.44 24.02 2.74
CA THR A 310 -6.76 25.12 1.83
C THR A 310 -7.83 26.02 2.41
N THR A 311 -8.81 25.46 3.13
CA THR A 311 -9.90 26.19 3.75
C THR A 311 -9.52 26.94 5.04
N GLU A 312 -8.41 26.60 5.66
CA GLU A 312 -7.82 27.39 6.76
C GLU A 312 -7.15 28.66 6.25
N ILE A 313 -6.68 28.63 4.98
CA ILE A 313 -6.07 29.77 4.29
C ILE A 313 -7.13 30.60 3.57
N ASN A 314 -8.04 29.94 2.88
CA ASN A 314 -9.16 30.55 2.14
C ASN A 314 -10.47 29.82 2.45
N PRO A 315 -11.29 30.35 3.37
CA PRO A 315 -12.56 29.74 3.79
C PRO A 315 -13.59 29.58 2.67
N THR A 316 -13.45 30.31 1.58
CA THR A 316 -14.37 30.27 0.42
C THR A 316 -13.96 29.24 -0.62
N CYS A 317 -12.80 28.59 -0.45
CA CYS A 317 -12.32 27.61 -1.41
C CYS A 317 -13.23 26.37 -1.46
N GLU A 318 -13.72 26.04 -2.66
CA GLU A 318 -14.59 24.86 -2.87
C GLU A 318 -13.84 23.53 -2.75
N LYS A 319 -12.54 23.52 -3.00
CA LYS A 319 -11.67 22.36 -2.87
C LYS A 319 -10.83 22.49 -1.60
N ASP A 320 -11.08 21.62 -0.64
CA ASP A 320 -10.25 21.55 0.55
C ASP A 320 -9.23 20.44 0.43
N GLU A 321 -8.03 20.81 0.11
CA GLU A 321 -6.89 19.91 -0.04
C GLU A 321 -5.94 20.06 1.15
N ILE A 322 -5.36 18.94 1.58
CA ILE A 322 -4.28 18.98 2.56
C ILE A 322 -3.07 19.60 1.90
N GLN A 323 -2.57 20.66 2.49
CA GLN A 323 -1.36 21.35 2.10
C GLN A 323 -0.24 20.96 3.06
N ILE A 324 0.90 20.59 2.52
CA ILE A 324 2.07 20.21 3.30
C ILE A 324 3.13 21.28 3.14
N GLY A 325 3.52 21.85 4.25
CA GLY A 325 4.68 22.72 4.36
C GLY A 325 5.82 21.98 5.02
N VAL A 326 7.00 22.17 4.48
CA VAL A 326 8.26 21.68 5.01
C VAL A 326 9.07 22.86 5.48
N GLY A 327 9.56 22.83 6.71
CA GLY A 327 10.51 23.80 7.24
C GLY A 327 11.85 23.11 7.47
N ILE A 328 12.89 23.80 7.08
CA ILE A 328 14.29 23.36 7.22
C ILE A 328 15.02 24.41 8.03
N TRP A 329 15.81 23.99 9.01
CA TRP A 329 16.68 24.86 9.76
C TRP A 329 18.04 24.19 9.98
N ALA A 330 19.11 24.88 9.60
CA ALA A 330 20.47 24.34 9.60
C ALA A 330 21.49 25.29 10.27
N GLY A 331 21.01 26.20 11.15
CA GLY A 331 21.82 27.31 11.62
C GLY A 331 21.88 28.47 10.61
N ASP A 332 22.57 29.51 10.92
CA ASP A 332 22.63 30.72 10.09
C ASP A 332 23.73 30.63 9.00
N ASP A 333 24.64 29.68 9.13
CA ASP A 333 25.85 29.58 8.28
C ASP A 333 25.73 28.56 7.12
N ILE A 334 24.62 27.83 7.01
CA ILE A 334 24.45 26.80 5.98
C ILE A 334 23.46 27.28 4.92
N PRO A 335 23.87 27.46 3.67
CA PRO A 335 23.00 27.92 2.60
C PRO A 335 22.11 26.77 2.11
N VAL A 336 21.07 26.46 2.88
CA VAL A 336 20.04 25.51 2.49
C VAL A 336 18.69 26.19 2.35
N ARG A 337 17.83 25.65 1.51
CA ARG A 337 16.46 26.11 1.34
C ARG A 337 15.71 26.04 2.68
N GLU A 338 15.20 27.15 3.13
CA GLU A 338 14.56 27.27 4.45
C GLU A 338 13.19 26.61 4.55
N SER A 339 12.47 26.50 3.43
CA SER A 339 11.13 25.91 3.42
C SER A 339 10.65 25.51 2.03
N ILE A 340 9.75 24.53 1.99
CA ILE A 340 9.14 24.01 0.75
C ILE A 340 7.64 23.89 0.96
N ARG A 341 6.86 24.35 -0.03
CA ARG A 341 5.44 24.06 -0.18
C ARG A 341 5.30 22.83 -1.06
N GLU A 342 5.07 21.65 -0.45
CA GLU A 342 4.98 20.37 -1.14
C GLU A 342 3.63 20.22 -1.89
N GLY A 343 3.70 19.80 -3.14
CA GLY A 343 2.52 19.57 -3.97
C GLY A 343 1.77 18.27 -3.69
N ARG A 344 2.39 17.32 -2.98
CA ARG A 344 1.78 16.05 -2.60
C ARG A 344 1.05 16.18 -1.28
N SER A 345 -0.04 15.42 -1.11
CA SER A 345 -0.86 15.46 0.11
C SER A 345 -0.69 14.24 1.03
N THR A 346 0.31 13.40 0.78
CA THR A 346 0.55 12.16 1.55
C THR A 346 1.43 12.45 2.75
N LYS A 347 0.97 12.11 3.95
CA LYS A 347 1.74 12.31 5.19
C LYS A 347 3.14 11.69 5.10
N GLY A 348 4.14 12.44 5.51
CA GLY A 348 5.56 12.06 5.49
C GLY A 348 6.27 12.38 4.17
N CYS A 349 5.56 12.76 3.11
CA CYS A 349 6.22 13.13 1.85
C CYS A 349 7.07 14.40 2.03
N GLY A 350 6.61 15.34 2.85
CA GLY A 350 7.34 16.58 3.13
C GLY A 350 8.69 16.35 3.80
N ILE A 351 8.75 15.44 4.78
CA ILE A 351 10.03 15.08 5.41
C ILE A 351 11.02 14.51 4.40
N ILE A 352 10.54 13.62 3.54
CA ILE A 352 11.39 13.00 2.52
C ILE A 352 11.87 14.03 1.49
N THR A 353 10.96 14.91 1.03
CA THR A 353 11.29 16.00 0.11
C THR A 353 12.26 16.99 0.72
N GLY A 354 12.07 17.36 2.00
CA GLY A 354 12.99 18.24 2.73
C GLY A 354 14.38 17.61 2.89
N ALA A 355 14.45 16.33 3.25
CA ALA A 355 15.72 15.61 3.33
C ALA A 355 16.43 15.54 1.97
N MET A 356 15.70 15.28 0.89
CA MET A 356 16.24 15.28 -0.47
C MET A 356 16.78 16.68 -0.85
N ALA A 357 16.04 17.76 -0.55
CA ALA A 357 16.48 19.12 -0.84
C ALA A 357 17.80 19.43 -0.14
N VAL A 358 17.85 19.16 1.17
CA VAL A 358 19.08 19.34 1.99
C VAL A 358 20.26 18.57 1.39
N LEU A 359 20.07 17.29 1.09
CA LEU A 359 21.14 16.43 0.59
C LEU A 359 21.61 16.78 -0.83
N HIS A 360 20.86 17.59 -1.56
CA HIS A 360 21.28 18.14 -2.86
C HIS A 360 21.96 19.50 -2.77
N GLU A 361 21.65 20.26 -1.71
CA GLU A 361 22.19 21.62 -1.51
C GLU A 361 23.49 21.62 -0.65
N VAL A 362 23.62 20.62 0.24
CA VAL A 362 24.83 20.45 1.07
C VAL A 362 25.89 19.64 0.32
N ASP A 363 27.16 20.01 0.50
CA ASP A 363 28.30 19.29 -0.07
C ASP A 363 28.23 17.78 0.24
N ASP A 364 28.43 16.96 -0.78
CA ASP A 364 28.38 15.50 -0.66
C ASP A 364 29.48 14.92 0.24
N GLN A 365 30.56 15.67 0.52
CA GLN A 365 31.64 15.27 1.43
C GLN A 365 31.36 15.68 2.89
N ALA A 366 30.46 16.62 3.14
CA ALA A 366 30.17 17.10 4.50
C ALA A 366 29.41 16.06 5.34
N ASN A 367 29.78 15.90 6.61
CA ASN A 367 29.01 15.10 7.55
C ASN A 367 27.73 15.83 7.96
N VAL A 368 26.58 15.17 7.92
CA VAL A 368 25.26 15.76 8.16
C VAL A 368 24.50 14.99 9.22
N ALA A 369 23.88 15.69 10.16
CA ALA A 369 22.95 15.12 11.14
C ALA A 369 21.51 15.54 10.82
N LEU A 370 20.71 14.65 10.29
CA LEU A 370 19.30 14.88 9.96
C LEU A 370 18.41 14.65 11.19
N VAL A 371 17.73 15.69 11.65
CA VAL A 371 16.77 15.64 12.75
C VAL A 371 15.36 15.75 12.21
N LEU A 372 14.60 14.64 12.25
CA LEU A 372 13.31 14.50 11.58
C LEU A 372 12.16 14.41 12.60
N ASN A 373 11.03 15.07 12.35
CA ASN A 373 9.84 14.96 13.19
C ASN A 373 8.96 13.73 12.88
N ASN A 374 9.49 12.74 12.18
CA ASN A 374 8.76 11.54 11.80
C ASN A 374 9.51 10.25 12.16
N ARG A 375 9.17 9.67 13.32
CA ARG A 375 9.79 8.44 13.82
C ARG A 375 9.66 7.24 12.86
N GLN A 376 8.61 7.18 12.04
CA GLN A 376 8.43 6.08 11.09
C GLN A 376 9.47 6.15 9.98
N ILE A 377 9.78 7.35 9.48
CA ILE A 377 10.81 7.57 8.45
C ILE A 377 12.19 7.31 9.04
N VAL A 378 12.49 7.81 10.24
CA VAL A 378 13.77 7.53 10.94
C VAL A 378 14.00 6.02 11.03
N ARG A 379 13.02 5.26 11.56
CA ARG A 379 13.15 3.80 11.68
C ARG A 379 13.24 3.08 10.33
N ALA A 380 12.65 3.66 9.28
CA ALA A 380 12.74 3.10 7.94
C ALA A 380 14.12 3.27 7.32
N LEU A 381 14.83 4.35 7.66
CA LEU A 381 16.19 4.64 7.21
C LEU A 381 17.28 4.00 8.08
N THR A 382 16.91 3.45 9.25
CA THR A 382 17.84 2.84 10.20
C THR A 382 17.50 1.37 10.44
N ASP A 383 16.76 1.05 11.51
CA ASP A 383 16.51 -0.33 11.97
C ASP A 383 15.79 -1.23 10.95
N LYS A 384 14.98 -0.65 10.06
CA LYS A 384 14.14 -1.39 9.13
C LYS A 384 14.60 -1.32 7.68
N LEU A 385 15.68 -0.62 7.39
CA LEU A 385 16.14 -0.36 6.02
C LEU A 385 16.26 -1.66 5.21
N LYS A 386 17.06 -2.61 5.70
CA LYS A 386 17.30 -3.91 5.06
C LYS A 386 16.01 -4.69 4.76
N ALA A 387 15.11 -4.78 5.74
CA ALA A 387 13.84 -5.49 5.58
C ALA A 387 12.89 -4.79 4.60
N LEU A 388 12.90 -3.45 4.56
CA LEU A 388 12.09 -2.67 3.62
C LEU A 388 12.63 -2.77 2.19
N GLU A 389 13.94 -2.78 2.00
CA GLU A 389 14.56 -3.01 0.70
C GLU A 389 14.32 -4.43 0.19
N ASP A 390 14.41 -5.43 1.05
CA ASP A 390 14.09 -6.82 0.71
C ASP A 390 12.63 -6.98 0.25
N SER A 391 11.71 -6.20 0.83
CA SER A 391 10.32 -6.14 0.40
C SER A 391 10.06 -5.15 -0.74
N ALA A 392 11.09 -4.50 -1.30
CA ALA A 392 10.99 -3.40 -2.25
C ALA A 392 10.05 -2.29 -1.79
N TRP A 393 10.05 -2.01 -0.48
CA TRP A 393 9.20 -0.99 0.15
C TRP A 393 7.70 -1.22 -0.09
N LEU A 394 7.27 -2.44 -0.37
CA LEU A 394 5.87 -2.79 -0.52
C LEU A 394 5.10 -2.40 0.76
N ASP A 395 3.91 -1.85 0.60
CA ASP A 395 3.08 -1.33 1.69
C ASP A 395 3.65 -0.09 2.44
N PHE A 396 4.83 0.45 2.06
CA PHE A 396 5.37 1.67 2.69
C PHE A 396 4.82 2.94 2.02
N PRO A 397 4.35 3.94 2.80
CA PRO A 397 3.89 5.20 2.24
C PRO A 397 5.03 5.94 1.51
N ASN A 398 4.71 6.58 0.38
CA ASN A 398 5.70 7.32 -0.42
C ASN A 398 6.92 6.48 -0.88
N ARG A 399 6.68 5.19 -1.18
CA ARG A 399 7.67 4.20 -1.60
C ARG A 399 8.74 4.76 -2.54
N ASN A 400 8.34 5.38 -3.64
CA ASN A 400 9.28 5.89 -4.65
C ASN A 400 10.20 6.99 -4.09
N LEU A 401 9.63 7.92 -3.31
CA LEU A 401 10.42 8.98 -2.66
C LEU A 401 11.43 8.42 -1.65
N MET A 402 11.03 7.42 -0.87
CA MET A 402 11.95 6.76 0.08
C MET A 402 13.11 6.07 -0.64
N MET A 403 12.82 5.41 -1.75
CA MET A 403 13.85 4.75 -2.55
C MET A 403 14.84 5.77 -3.15
N THR A 404 14.34 6.91 -3.63
CA THR A 404 15.19 8.00 -4.13
C THR A 404 16.05 8.59 -3.00
N LEU A 405 15.48 8.80 -1.81
CA LEU A 405 16.23 9.28 -0.65
C LEU A 405 17.35 8.31 -0.24
N VAL A 406 17.04 7.01 -0.17
CA VAL A 406 18.06 5.97 0.14
C VAL A 406 19.16 5.94 -0.91
N ALA A 407 18.82 6.05 -2.20
CA ALA A 407 19.80 6.13 -3.28
C ALA A 407 20.72 7.35 -3.11
N LYS A 408 20.17 8.54 -2.82
CA LYS A 408 20.97 9.75 -2.58
C LYS A 408 21.86 9.60 -1.35
N LEU A 409 21.36 9.03 -0.25
CA LEU A 409 22.15 8.77 0.95
C LEU A 409 23.37 7.85 0.67
N ARG A 410 23.22 6.89 -0.23
CA ARG A 410 24.30 5.97 -0.63
C ARG A 410 25.35 6.58 -1.54
N THR A 411 24.98 7.61 -2.30
CA THR A 411 25.92 8.28 -3.22
C THR A 411 26.76 9.35 -2.52
N ARG A 412 26.47 9.69 -1.27
CA ARG A 412 27.25 10.65 -0.50
C ARG A 412 28.51 10.02 0.05
N CYS A 413 29.60 10.78 0.05
CA CYS A 413 30.86 10.42 0.74
C CYS A 413 30.75 10.73 2.22
N GLY A 414 30.24 11.92 2.59
CA GLY A 414 30.05 12.36 3.96
C GLY A 414 29.04 11.49 4.72
N ARG A 415 29.33 11.25 5.99
CA ARG A 415 28.49 10.45 6.88
C ARG A 415 27.16 11.17 7.15
N THR A 416 26.08 10.44 7.17
CA THR A 416 24.76 10.98 7.53
C THR A 416 24.24 10.31 8.79
N SER A 417 24.12 11.10 9.86
CA SER A 417 23.50 10.67 11.11
C SER A 417 22.00 11.02 11.10
N ILE A 418 21.15 10.18 11.66
CA ILE A 418 19.69 10.37 11.64
C ILE A 418 19.12 10.15 13.03
N ARG A 419 18.31 11.11 13.50
CA ARG A 419 17.55 10.99 14.75
C ARG A 419 16.15 11.57 14.65
N THR A 420 15.30 11.21 15.60
CA THR A 420 14.01 11.87 15.77
C THR A 420 14.18 13.13 16.60
N SER A 421 13.46 14.22 16.27
CA SER A 421 13.45 15.45 17.07
C SER A 421 12.99 15.16 18.50
N ALA A 422 13.67 15.76 19.49
CA ALA A 422 13.35 15.68 20.91
C ALA A 422 12.49 16.87 21.36
N LYS A 423 11.82 16.70 22.50
CA LYS A 423 11.09 17.80 23.11
C LYS A 423 12.10 18.82 23.69
N GLY A 424 12.07 20.04 23.17
CA GLY A 424 13.00 21.11 23.61
C GLY A 424 14.05 21.49 22.57
N ASP A 425 14.21 20.72 21.47
CA ASP A 425 15.10 21.10 20.36
C ASP A 425 14.72 22.47 19.79
N GLU A 426 15.59 23.48 19.94
CA GLU A 426 15.32 24.83 19.43
C GLU A 426 15.27 24.89 17.91
N GLY A 427 16.15 24.17 17.23
CA GLY A 427 16.15 24.04 15.79
C GLY A 427 14.85 23.40 15.26
N ALA A 428 14.27 22.44 16.00
CA ALA A 428 13.00 21.85 15.65
C ALA A 428 11.84 22.86 15.73
N LYS A 429 11.84 23.78 16.71
CA LYS A 429 10.84 24.84 16.81
C LYS A 429 10.92 25.79 15.62
N ARG A 430 12.12 26.25 15.25
CA ARG A 430 12.35 27.12 14.08
C ARG A 430 11.94 26.42 12.79
N ALA A 431 12.30 25.15 12.60
CA ALA A 431 11.86 24.36 11.46
C ALA A 431 10.32 24.21 11.43
N GLN A 432 9.67 24.04 12.59
CA GLN A 432 8.21 23.95 12.68
C GLN A 432 7.52 25.26 12.26
N GLU A 433 8.03 26.41 12.70
CA GLU A 433 7.50 27.72 12.32
C GLU A 433 7.60 27.95 10.80
N ARG A 434 8.77 27.63 10.21
CA ARG A 434 8.98 27.68 8.75
C ARG A 434 8.03 26.74 8.02
N ALA A 435 7.80 25.53 8.54
CA ALA A 435 6.86 24.56 7.97
C ALA A 435 5.41 25.08 7.97
N ARG A 436 4.97 25.71 9.07
CA ARG A 436 3.63 26.32 9.16
C ARG A 436 3.48 27.47 8.17
N ALA A 437 4.49 28.32 8.03
CA ALA A 437 4.50 29.40 7.06
C ALA A 437 4.43 28.86 5.63
N ALA A 438 5.24 27.85 5.29
CA ALA A 438 5.24 27.20 4.00
C ALA A 438 3.90 26.53 3.65
N ALA A 439 3.27 25.85 4.60
CA ALA A 439 1.98 25.18 4.41
C ALA A 439 0.84 26.17 4.07
N ARG A 440 0.98 27.45 4.42
CA ARG A 440 0.00 28.51 4.15
C ARG A 440 0.22 29.22 2.81
N ARG A 441 1.32 28.98 2.10
CA ARG A 441 1.57 29.57 0.78
C ARG A 441 0.58 29.04 -0.24
N THR A 442 0.18 29.88 -1.17
CA THR A 442 -0.68 29.48 -2.30
C THR A 442 0.12 28.80 -3.42
N ALA A 443 1.33 29.28 -3.69
CA ALA A 443 2.22 28.71 -4.69
C ALA A 443 2.86 27.42 -4.18
N ILE A 444 2.80 26.36 -4.98
CA ILE A 444 3.54 25.12 -4.76
C ILE A 444 4.95 25.35 -5.29
N ASP A 445 5.95 25.08 -4.46
CA ASP A 445 7.32 25.08 -4.93
C ASP A 445 7.48 23.95 -5.95
N ARG A 446 8.05 24.26 -7.10
CA ARG A 446 8.43 23.22 -8.05
C ARG A 446 9.44 22.33 -7.32
N SER A 447 9.01 21.14 -6.93
CA SER A 447 9.96 20.10 -6.51
C SER A 447 10.94 19.98 -7.68
N PRO A 448 12.25 20.14 -7.44
CA PRO A 448 13.22 19.71 -8.43
C PRO A 448 12.77 18.31 -8.84
N MET A 449 12.79 18.03 -10.14
CA MET A 449 12.45 16.70 -10.65
C MET A 449 13.59 15.78 -10.17
N TRP A 450 13.51 15.42 -8.89
CA TRP A 450 14.38 14.40 -8.32
C TRP A 450 14.20 13.20 -9.25
N LEU A 451 15.27 12.82 -9.89
CA LEU A 451 15.33 11.73 -10.84
C LEU A 451 14.36 10.65 -10.41
N GLU A 452 13.53 10.23 -11.35
CA GLU A 452 12.68 9.06 -11.16
C GLU A 452 13.51 7.97 -10.49
N PRO A 453 13.00 7.28 -9.48
CA PRO A 453 13.77 6.27 -8.78
C PRO A 453 14.32 5.33 -9.83
N ASN A 454 15.64 5.21 -9.89
CA ASN A 454 16.29 4.19 -10.66
C ASN A 454 15.53 2.90 -10.43
N GLU A 455 14.89 2.43 -11.44
CA GLU A 455 13.90 1.37 -11.54
C GLU A 455 13.83 0.44 -10.33
N VAL A 456 12.66 0.34 -9.75
CA VAL A 456 12.41 -0.51 -8.58
C VAL A 456 12.86 -1.93 -8.87
N ARG A 457 13.99 -2.38 -8.30
CA ARG A 457 14.55 -3.73 -8.54
C ARG A 457 13.61 -4.87 -8.13
N GLY A 458 12.50 -4.58 -7.50
CA GLY A 458 11.52 -5.56 -7.04
C GLY A 458 11.86 -6.19 -5.70
N ALA A 459 10.86 -6.86 -5.14
CA ALA A 459 10.96 -7.52 -3.84
C ALA A 459 11.72 -8.85 -3.96
N ARG A 460 12.46 -9.22 -2.89
CA ARG A 460 13.10 -10.53 -2.79
C ARG A 460 12.05 -11.63 -2.74
N LEU A 461 12.11 -12.58 -3.67
CA LEU A 461 11.10 -13.62 -3.80
C LEU A 461 11.07 -14.55 -2.58
N ARG A 462 12.23 -14.85 -1.98
CA ARG A 462 12.35 -15.74 -0.82
C ARG A 462 11.52 -15.26 0.39
N THR A 463 11.45 -13.94 0.62
CA THR A 463 10.71 -13.34 1.74
C THR A 463 9.25 -13.04 1.39
N MET A 464 8.85 -13.11 0.10
CA MET A 464 7.51 -12.77 -0.36
C MET A 464 6.45 -13.71 0.21
N THR A 465 5.46 -13.14 0.92
CA THR A 465 4.28 -13.87 1.38
C THR A 465 3.15 -13.81 0.37
N GLN A 466 2.23 -14.79 0.41
CA GLN A 466 1.02 -14.77 -0.44
C GLN A 466 0.18 -13.50 -0.21
N ARG A 467 0.14 -13.01 1.03
CA ARG A 467 -0.57 -11.78 1.38
C ARG A 467 0.03 -10.54 0.71
N GLN A 468 1.36 -10.42 0.71
CA GLN A 468 2.07 -9.33 0.04
C GLN A 468 1.87 -9.39 -1.47
N ALA A 469 2.04 -10.57 -2.08
CA ALA A 469 1.79 -10.78 -3.50
C ALA A 469 0.33 -10.41 -3.87
N TYR A 470 -0.65 -10.86 -3.11
CA TYR A 470 -2.06 -10.51 -3.33
C TYR A 470 -2.29 -8.98 -3.28
N ARG A 471 -1.71 -8.29 -2.29
CA ARG A 471 -1.86 -6.85 -2.14
C ARG A 471 -1.23 -6.08 -3.30
N GLU A 472 -0.02 -6.47 -3.72
CA GLU A 472 0.67 -5.81 -4.82
C GLU A 472 -0.09 -5.98 -6.14
N ILE A 473 -0.51 -7.21 -6.45
CA ILE A 473 -1.32 -7.52 -7.63
C ILE A 473 -2.63 -6.72 -7.62
N LYS A 474 -3.30 -6.64 -6.47
CA LYS A 474 -4.53 -5.87 -6.30
C LYS A 474 -4.29 -4.36 -6.45
N THR A 475 -3.19 -3.84 -5.89
CA THR A 475 -2.82 -2.42 -5.99
C THR A 475 -2.52 -2.02 -7.44
N ALA A 476 -1.83 -2.87 -8.19
CA ALA A 476 -1.57 -2.65 -9.63
C ALA A 476 -2.87 -2.62 -10.47
N LYS A 477 -3.92 -3.32 -10.03
CA LYS A 477 -5.24 -3.37 -10.70
C LYS A 477 -6.25 -2.34 -10.13
N ARG A 478 -5.83 -1.48 -9.20
CA ARG A 478 -6.76 -0.57 -8.52
C ARG A 478 -7.42 0.41 -9.49
N PRO A 479 -8.73 0.51 -9.50
CA PRO A 479 -9.44 1.49 -10.30
C PRO A 479 -9.28 2.90 -9.71
N PRO A 480 -9.45 3.95 -10.51
CA PRO A 480 -9.51 5.31 -10.00
C PRO A 480 -10.71 5.48 -9.05
N ALA A 481 -10.60 6.45 -8.13
CA ALA A 481 -11.66 6.75 -7.18
C ALA A 481 -12.98 7.07 -7.92
N ARG A 482 -14.10 6.52 -7.42
CA ARG A 482 -15.40 6.66 -8.08
C ARG A 482 -15.88 8.11 -8.08
N LYS A 483 -15.99 8.73 -9.26
CA LYS A 483 -16.40 10.13 -9.45
C LYS A 483 -17.75 10.44 -8.80
N GLN A 484 -18.73 9.53 -8.88
CA GLN A 484 -20.06 9.73 -8.32
C GLN A 484 -20.10 9.80 -6.78
N ALA A 485 -19.04 9.35 -6.08
CA ALA A 485 -18.93 9.47 -4.63
C ALA A 485 -18.43 10.85 -4.18
N GLN A 486 -17.68 11.54 -5.03
CA GLN A 486 -16.99 12.80 -4.68
C GLN A 486 -17.93 13.90 -4.15
N PRO A 487 -19.14 14.15 -4.72
CA PRO A 487 -20.03 15.18 -4.18
C PRO A 487 -20.47 14.91 -2.75
N GLN A 488 -20.66 13.65 -2.37
CA GLN A 488 -21.07 13.30 -1.00
C GLN A 488 -19.88 13.38 -0.04
N LEU A 489 -18.70 12.96 -0.46
CA LEU A 489 -17.47 13.09 0.31
C LEU A 489 -17.17 14.58 0.58
N ALA A 490 -17.29 15.44 -0.41
CA ALA A 490 -17.15 16.89 -0.25
C ALA A 490 -18.15 17.49 0.74
N ARG A 491 -19.43 17.07 0.68
CA ARG A 491 -20.46 17.50 1.66
C ARG A 491 -20.13 17.08 3.09
N ILE A 492 -19.59 15.87 3.28
CA ILE A 492 -19.16 15.38 4.59
C ILE A 492 -18.01 16.21 5.12
N ARG A 493 -16.99 16.47 4.30
CA ARG A 493 -15.81 17.29 4.67
C ARG A 493 -16.27 18.70 5.08
N LEU A 494 -17.08 19.36 4.26
CA LEU A 494 -17.59 20.69 4.55
C LEU A 494 -18.40 20.72 5.86
N ALA A 495 -19.20 19.68 6.13
CA ALA A 495 -19.94 19.57 7.37
C ALA A 495 -19.01 19.45 8.58
N MET A 496 -17.99 18.61 8.51
CA MET A 496 -17.00 18.43 9.58
C MET A 496 -16.20 19.71 9.84
N GLN A 497 -15.80 20.40 8.78
CA GLN A 497 -15.11 21.67 8.92
C GLN A 497 -15.95 22.70 9.68
N ARG A 498 -17.22 22.87 9.30
CA ARG A 498 -18.14 23.81 9.96
C ARG A 498 -18.48 23.45 11.41
N THR A 499 -18.50 22.16 11.75
CA THR A 499 -18.94 21.68 13.05
C THR A 499 -17.82 21.33 14.02
N ALA A 500 -16.71 20.82 13.52
CA ALA A 500 -15.58 20.32 14.30
C ALA A 500 -14.24 21.00 13.95
N LYS A 501 -14.25 22.01 13.07
CA LYS A 501 -13.07 22.74 12.62
C LYS A 501 -11.95 21.81 12.11
N ARG A 502 -12.32 20.67 11.52
CA ARG A 502 -11.39 19.73 10.91
C ARG A 502 -11.99 19.09 9.66
N MET A 503 -11.13 18.69 8.74
CA MET A 503 -11.52 17.99 7.52
C MET A 503 -10.97 16.57 7.52
N PRO A 504 -11.85 15.56 7.44
CA PRO A 504 -11.44 14.18 7.33
C PRO A 504 -10.97 13.86 5.91
N ASP A 505 -9.95 13.01 5.78
CA ASP A 505 -9.60 12.40 4.50
C ASP A 505 -10.63 11.33 4.09
N ASP A 506 -10.55 10.85 2.84
CA ASP A 506 -11.47 9.83 2.33
C ASP A 506 -11.38 8.53 3.15
N LYS A 507 -10.18 8.15 3.55
CA LYS A 507 -9.92 6.96 4.37
C LYS A 507 -10.66 7.05 5.72
N GLU A 508 -10.61 8.20 6.37
CA GLU A 508 -11.32 8.44 7.63
C GLU A 508 -12.83 8.38 7.45
N ILE A 509 -13.36 9.00 6.38
CA ILE A 509 -14.79 8.98 6.07
C ILE A 509 -15.25 7.54 5.85
N TRP A 510 -14.61 6.79 4.98
CA TRP A 510 -14.99 5.40 4.69
C TRP A 510 -14.87 4.49 5.91
N LYS A 511 -13.84 4.69 6.73
CA LYS A 511 -13.66 3.95 7.98
C LYS A 511 -14.75 4.26 9.00
N SER A 512 -15.22 5.50 9.06
CA SER A 512 -16.24 5.93 10.02
C SER A 512 -17.57 5.19 9.86
N ILE A 513 -17.96 4.84 8.64
CA ILE A 513 -19.19 4.08 8.35
C ILE A 513 -19.17 2.71 9.03
N GLN A 514 -17.99 2.13 9.23
CA GLN A 514 -17.80 0.78 9.77
C GLN A 514 -17.87 0.74 11.32
N ARG A 515 -18.18 1.87 11.97
CA ARG A 515 -18.32 1.89 13.42
C ARG A 515 -19.31 0.83 13.93
N LYS A 516 -19.01 0.26 15.10
CA LYS A 516 -19.76 -0.85 15.69
C LYS A 516 -21.21 -0.47 16.04
N GLU A 517 -21.46 0.79 16.30
CA GLU A 517 -22.76 1.35 16.60
C GLU A 517 -23.74 1.26 15.42
N ASN A 518 -23.25 1.28 14.20
CA ASN A 518 -24.08 1.17 13.02
C ASN A 518 -24.46 -0.30 12.73
N ARG A 519 -25.77 -0.58 12.63
CA ARG A 519 -26.27 -1.90 12.17
C ARG A 519 -25.86 -2.17 10.72
N LYS A 520 -25.77 -3.44 10.33
CA LYS A 520 -25.40 -3.85 8.97
C LYS A 520 -26.23 -3.13 7.88
N LYS A 521 -27.55 -3.08 8.05
CA LYS A 521 -28.44 -2.39 7.10
C LYS A 521 -28.17 -0.89 7.00
N VAL A 522 -27.86 -0.23 8.11
CA VAL A 522 -27.49 1.19 8.15
C VAL A 522 -26.15 1.44 7.49
N LYS A 523 -25.13 0.58 7.73
CA LYS A 523 -23.83 0.65 7.05
C LYS A 523 -23.99 0.54 5.54
N GLN A 524 -24.78 -0.43 5.08
CA GLN A 524 -25.07 -0.61 3.65
C GLN A 524 -25.80 0.61 3.06
N PHE A 525 -26.73 1.18 3.81
CA PHE A 525 -27.46 2.37 3.37
C PHE A 525 -26.53 3.58 3.26
N LYS A 526 -25.74 3.90 4.30
CA LYS A 526 -24.73 4.97 4.26
C LYS A 526 -23.77 4.80 3.09
N TYR A 527 -23.28 3.58 2.89
CA TYR A 527 -22.40 3.23 1.77
C TYR A 527 -23.03 3.56 0.42
N ARG A 528 -24.30 3.17 0.24
CA ARG A 528 -25.06 3.46 -1.00
C ARG A 528 -25.34 4.95 -1.18
N VAL A 529 -25.63 5.69 -0.11
CA VAL A 529 -25.82 7.15 -0.16
C VAL A 529 -24.53 7.83 -0.61
N ILE A 530 -23.40 7.49 -0.01
CA ILE A 530 -22.10 8.12 -0.35
C ILE A 530 -21.70 7.77 -1.78
N HIS A 531 -21.89 6.52 -2.23
CA HIS A 531 -21.64 6.11 -3.60
C HIS A 531 -22.65 6.64 -4.63
N ASN A 532 -23.68 7.36 -4.17
CA ASN A 532 -24.78 7.85 -5.01
C ASN A 532 -25.44 6.73 -5.85
N THR A 533 -25.80 5.62 -5.18
CA THR A 533 -26.36 4.42 -5.83
C THR A 533 -27.79 4.10 -5.41
N LEU A 534 -28.47 5.03 -4.76
CA LEU A 534 -29.89 4.89 -4.49
C LEU A 534 -30.69 5.05 -5.78
N ARG A 535 -31.73 4.23 -5.93
CA ARG A 535 -32.64 4.32 -7.08
C ARG A 535 -33.68 5.42 -6.83
N CYS A 536 -33.25 6.66 -6.93
CA CYS A 536 -34.07 7.86 -6.78
C CYS A 536 -33.49 9.00 -7.61
N GLY A 537 -34.27 10.04 -7.87
CA GLY A 537 -33.86 11.22 -8.61
C GLY A 537 -33.31 10.89 -9.99
N ASP A 538 -32.13 11.41 -10.30
CA ASP A 538 -31.54 11.30 -11.63
C ASP A 538 -31.33 9.87 -12.14
N PHE A 539 -31.38 8.87 -11.26
CA PHE A 539 -31.34 7.46 -11.66
C PHE A 539 -32.46 7.11 -12.65
N TRP A 540 -33.65 7.68 -12.45
CA TRP A 540 -34.83 7.38 -13.25
C TRP A 540 -34.95 8.20 -14.52
N LYS A 541 -34.30 9.37 -14.62
CA LYS A 541 -34.39 10.26 -15.78
C LYS A 541 -33.95 9.65 -17.11
N HIS A 542 -33.15 8.58 -17.06
CA HIS A 542 -32.58 7.92 -18.24
C HIS A 542 -33.23 6.56 -18.54
N ILE A 543 -34.32 6.22 -17.86
CA ILE A 543 -35.02 4.94 -18.04
C ILE A 543 -36.34 5.23 -18.72
N PRO A 544 -36.56 4.76 -19.96
CA PRO A 544 -37.82 4.98 -20.67
C PRO A 544 -39.04 4.57 -19.82
N ASP A 545 -40.09 5.35 -19.88
CA ASP A 545 -41.35 5.16 -19.15
C ASP A 545 -41.20 5.24 -17.62
N CYS A 546 -40.07 5.71 -17.11
CA CYS A 546 -39.85 5.86 -15.67
C CYS A 546 -39.35 7.26 -15.28
N GLU A 547 -39.30 8.21 -16.20
CA GLU A 547 -38.72 9.56 -16.00
C GLU A 547 -39.45 10.33 -14.88
N GLU A 548 -40.76 10.18 -14.76
CA GLU A 548 -41.55 10.84 -13.70
C GLU A 548 -41.20 10.35 -12.30
N ARG A 549 -40.63 9.14 -12.15
CA ARG A 549 -40.11 8.63 -10.86
C ARG A 549 -38.89 9.40 -10.36
N ALA A 550 -38.29 10.25 -11.21
CA ALA A 550 -37.21 11.13 -10.80
C ALA A 550 -37.64 12.25 -9.87
N TYR A 551 -38.92 12.55 -9.84
CA TYR A 551 -39.49 13.70 -9.12
C TYR A 551 -40.24 13.27 -7.88
N CYS A 552 -40.25 14.13 -6.84
CA CYS A 552 -41.02 13.90 -5.63
C CYS A 552 -42.47 14.24 -5.86
N GLY A 553 -43.35 13.26 -5.86
CA GLY A 553 -44.80 13.49 -6.06
C GLY A 553 -45.44 14.38 -5.00
N ALA A 554 -44.89 14.44 -3.78
CA ALA A 554 -45.44 15.28 -2.71
C ALA A 554 -44.96 16.75 -2.73
N CYS A 555 -43.80 17.00 -3.38
CA CYS A 555 -43.19 18.35 -3.40
C CYS A 555 -43.24 18.99 -4.78
N SER A 556 -43.50 18.23 -5.84
CA SER A 556 -43.62 18.74 -7.19
C SER A 556 -45.02 19.30 -7.46
N THR A 557 -45.07 20.34 -8.27
CA THR A 557 -46.31 20.94 -8.79
C THR A 557 -46.30 20.81 -10.33
N PRO A 558 -47.40 21.02 -11.01
CA PRO A 558 -47.40 21.01 -12.50
C PRO A 558 -46.38 21.95 -13.13
N THR A 559 -46.09 23.08 -12.44
CA THR A 559 -45.18 24.14 -12.93
C THR A 559 -43.75 24.02 -12.39
N SER A 560 -43.51 23.21 -11.33
CA SER A 560 -42.18 23.10 -10.70
C SER A 560 -41.94 21.68 -10.24
N LYS A 561 -41.04 20.97 -10.96
CA LYS A 561 -40.65 19.60 -10.64
C LYS A 561 -39.48 19.57 -9.68
N VAL A 562 -39.65 18.93 -8.51
CA VAL A 562 -38.59 18.75 -7.49
C VAL A 562 -37.94 17.38 -7.63
N THR A 563 -36.66 17.32 -8.02
CA THR A 563 -35.93 16.06 -8.15
C THR A 563 -35.77 15.36 -6.80
N GLU A 564 -36.16 14.09 -6.71
CA GLU A 564 -36.16 13.28 -5.49
C GLU A 564 -34.72 12.77 -5.17
N THR A 565 -33.81 13.68 -4.87
CA THR A 565 -32.41 13.33 -4.51
C THR A 565 -32.33 12.78 -3.07
N PRO A 566 -31.24 12.06 -2.70
CA PRO A 566 -31.01 11.66 -1.30
C PRO A 566 -31.00 12.84 -0.32
N LYS A 567 -30.56 14.03 -0.75
CA LYS A 567 -30.61 15.25 0.03
C LYS A 567 -32.10 15.65 0.29
N HIS A 568 -32.90 15.71 -0.77
CA HIS A 568 -34.30 16.02 -0.68
C HIS A 568 -35.05 15.05 0.25
N ILE A 569 -34.90 13.74 0.02
CA ILE A 569 -35.58 12.69 0.82
C ILE A 569 -35.26 12.80 2.31
N LEU A 570 -33.99 13.00 2.64
CA LEU A 570 -33.50 12.92 4.02
C LEU A 570 -33.60 14.25 4.79
N THR A 571 -33.72 15.40 4.10
CA THR A 571 -33.58 16.71 4.76
C THR A 571 -34.47 17.82 4.26
N GLU A 572 -35.18 17.65 3.13
CA GLU A 572 -35.94 18.78 2.50
C GLU A 572 -37.37 18.42 2.15
N CYS A 573 -37.73 17.15 2.04
CA CYS A 573 -39.07 16.72 1.65
C CYS A 573 -40.11 17.18 2.67
N THR A 574 -41.19 17.80 2.17
CA THR A 574 -42.32 18.30 3.00
C THR A 574 -43.32 17.22 3.35
N ALA A 575 -43.30 16.07 2.67
CA ALA A 575 -44.14 14.93 3.03
C ALA A 575 -43.87 14.44 4.47
N PRO A 576 -44.88 13.88 5.17
CA PRO A 576 -44.68 13.31 6.50
C PRO A 576 -43.51 12.31 6.49
N GLY A 577 -42.57 12.46 7.42
CA GLY A 577 -41.41 11.59 7.51
C GLY A 577 -40.21 12.28 8.15
N GLN A 578 -39.27 12.77 7.32
CA GLN A 578 -37.99 13.28 7.77
C GLN A 578 -38.10 14.41 8.81
N ALA A 579 -39.00 15.37 8.64
CA ALA A 579 -39.16 16.50 9.55
C ALA A 579 -39.51 16.05 10.99
N THR A 580 -40.45 15.13 11.13
CA THR A 580 -40.84 14.55 12.42
C THR A 580 -39.68 13.80 13.08
N ILE A 581 -38.95 13.00 12.32
CA ILE A 581 -37.78 12.24 12.81
C ILE A 581 -36.72 13.19 13.36
N TRP A 582 -36.40 14.26 12.62
CA TRP A 582 -35.38 15.22 13.07
C TRP A 582 -35.84 16.10 14.23
N THR A 583 -37.14 16.34 14.37
CA THR A 583 -37.71 16.98 15.56
C THR A 583 -37.49 16.10 16.80
N VAL A 584 -37.82 14.83 16.75
CA VAL A 584 -37.59 13.89 17.85
C VAL A 584 -36.07 13.76 18.15
N ALA A 585 -35.22 13.68 17.13
CA ALA A 585 -33.78 13.64 17.31
C ALA A 585 -33.25 14.91 18.03
N LYS A 586 -33.80 16.09 17.68
CA LYS A 586 -33.46 17.36 18.34
C LYS A 586 -33.90 17.35 19.81
N GLU A 587 -35.09 16.83 20.13
CA GLU A 587 -35.60 16.69 21.50
C GLU A 587 -34.68 15.79 22.34
N ILE A 588 -34.26 14.63 21.80
CA ILE A 588 -33.34 13.71 22.46
C ILE A 588 -31.97 14.40 22.71
N CYS A 589 -31.44 15.09 21.72
CA CYS A 589 -30.21 15.84 21.88
C CYS A 589 -30.32 16.92 22.96
N ARG A 590 -31.47 17.63 23.03
CA ARG A 590 -31.73 18.68 24.03
C ARG A 590 -31.78 18.11 25.46
N LYS A 591 -32.43 16.97 25.65
CA LYS A 591 -32.49 16.29 26.97
C LYS A 591 -31.06 15.96 27.47
N ARG A 592 -30.16 15.59 26.57
CA ARG A 592 -28.74 15.22 26.87
C ARG A 592 -27.76 16.41 26.77
N LYS A 593 -28.25 17.64 26.62
CA LYS A 593 -27.39 18.84 26.41
C LYS A 593 -26.35 18.63 25.28
N ILE A 594 -26.73 17.90 24.22
CA ILE A 594 -25.97 17.73 23.00
C ILE A 594 -26.27 18.89 22.05
N PRO A 595 -25.27 19.65 21.56
CA PRO A 595 -25.53 20.78 20.66
C PRO A 595 -26.16 20.32 19.35
N TRP A 596 -27.39 20.77 19.08
CA TRP A 596 -28.07 20.46 17.83
C TRP A 596 -27.71 21.48 16.75
N LYS A 597 -26.91 21.04 15.77
CA LYS A 597 -26.48 21.89 14.65
C LYS A 597 -27.31 21.70 13.37
N GLY A 598 -28.47 21.02 13.46
CA GLY A 598 -29.41 20.76 12.35
C GLY A 598 -29.15 19.45 11.60
N SER A 599 -30.08 19.11 10.71
CA SER A 599 -30.16 17.82 9.98
C SER A 599 -29.77 17.91 8.50
N ARG A 600 -28.77 18.73 8.13
CA ARG A 600 -28.30 18.78 6.75
C ARG A 600 -27.57 17.45 6.36
N LEU A 601 -27.73 16.97 5.12
CA LEU A 601 -27.23 15.69 4.66
C LEU A 601 -25.75 15.45 5.02
N GLY A 602 -24.89 16.42 4.78
CA GLY A 602 -23.47 16.31 5.13
C GLY A 602 -23.22 16.06 6.62
N ARG A 603 -24.01 16.65 7.51
CA ARG A 603 -23.93 16.44 8.98
C ARG A 603 -24.44 15.07 9.39
N ILE A 604 -25.53 14.61 8.77
CA ILE A 604 -26.07 13.27 9.01
C ILE A 604 -25.03 12.21 8.64
N LEU A 605 -24.41 12.33 7.47
CA LEU A 605 -23.38 11.41 7.02
C LEU A 605 -22.09 11.51 7.84
N ALA A 606 -21.76 12.71 8.34
CA ALA A 606 -20.59 12.96 9.18
C ALA A 606 -20.78 12.55 10.65
N SER A 607 -21.99 12.16 11.07
CA SER A 607 -22.33 11.88 12.47
C SER A 607 -21.40 10.87 13.15
N ASP A 608 -20.87 9.89 12.39
CA ASP A 608 -19.94 8.88 12.89
C ASP A 608 -18.57 9.43 13.30
N MET A 609 -18.21 10.64 12.87
CA MET A 609 -16.92 11.30 13.13
C MET A 609 -17.03 12.41 14.17
N VAL A 610 -18.22 12.70 14.70
CA VAL A 610 -18.42 13.70 15.74
C VAL A 610 -17.77 13.24 17.04
N ASP A 611 -17.04 14.14 17.70
CA ASP A 611 -16.42 13.96 19.01
C ASP A 611 -16.85 15.11 19.92
N LEU A 612 -17.84 14.82 20.79
CA LEU A 612 -18.35 15.74 21.78
C LEU A 612 -17.44 15.68 23.00
N LYS A 613 -17.02 16.85 23.48
CA LYS A 613 -16.18 17.01 24.66
C LYS A 613 -16.92 17.82 25.72
N ASP A 614 -16.55 17.62 26.98
CA ASP A 614 -16.99 18.46 28.08
C ASP A 614 -16.15 19.76 28.17
N SER A 615 -16.40 20.56 29.21
CA SER A 615 -15.67 21.81 29.46
C SER A 615 -14.18 21.62 29.75
N GLU A 616 -13.79 20.43 30.20
CA GLU A 616 -12.38 20.07 30.47
C GLU A 616 -11.68 19.43 29.27
N GLY A 617 -12.38 19.29 28.14
CA GLY A 617 -11.85 18.67 26.94
C GLY A 617 -11.92 17.14 26.92
N LYS A 618 -12.52 16.49 27.92
CA LYS A 618 -12.69 15.05 28.00
C LYS A 618 -13.84 14.58 27.08
N THR A 619 -13.66 13.45 26.42
CA THR A 619 -14.66 12.88 25.48
C THR A 619 -15.90 12.39 26.23
N ARG A 620 -17.06 12.85 25.82
CA ARG A 620 -18.40 12.43 26.31
C ARG A 620 -18.81 11.14 25.57
N ALA A 621 -18.32 9.99 26.03
CA ALA A 621 -18.39 8.72 25.30
C ALA A 621 -19.83 8.24 25.05
N GLY A 622 -20.72 8.27 26.06
CA GLY A 622 -22.12 7.89 25.94
C GLY A 622 -22.90 8.82 25.01
N ASP A 623 -22.70 10.15 25.13
CA ASP A 623 -23.36 11.13 24.27
C ASP A 623 -22.91 11.03 22.81
N ASN A 624 -21.63 10.82 22.57
CA ASN A 624 -21.10 10.54 21.24
C ASN A 624 -21.77 9.32 20.62
N ARG A 625 -21.91 8.27 21.41
CA ARG A 625 -22.53 7.02 20.98
C ARG A 625 -24.02 7.22 20.70
N LEU A 626 -24.74 7.88 21.61
CA LEU A 626 -26.15 8.20 21.45
C LEU A 626 -26.39 9.02 20.17
N TYR A 627 -25.64 10.11 19.98
CA TYR A 627 -25.76 10.95 18.80
C TYR A 627 -25.62 10.17 17.50
N ARG A 628 -24.59 9.30 17.43
CA ARG A 628 -24.37 8.44 16.26
C ARG A 628 -25.54 7.51 15.99
N ILE A 629 -26.07 6.86 17.03
CA ILE A 629 -27.23 5.95 16.91
C ILE A 629 -28.45 6.69 16.43
N VAL A 630 -28.81 7.82 17.07
CA VAL A 630 -30.00 8.63 16.74
C VAL A 630 -29.91 9.12 15.28
N MET A 631 -28.78 9.67 14.86
CA MET A 631 -28.60 10.17 13.50
C MET A 631 -28.64 9.03 12.45
N ALA A 632 -28.06 7.89 12.76
CA ALA A 632 -27.98 6.74 11.86
C ALA A 632 -29.34 6.05 11.69
N GLU A 633 -30.05 5.79 12.77
CA GLU A 633 -31.37 5.16 12.75
C GLU A 633 -32.43 6.11 12.17
N GLY A 634 -32.37 7.41 12.50
CA GLY A 634 -33.29 8.43 11.94
C GLY A 634 -33.12 8.54 10.42
N MET A 635 -31.92 8.60 9.92
CA MET A 635 -31.65 8.61 8.47
C MET A 635 -32.20 7.37 7.76
N TYR A 636 -31.99 6.20 8.34
CA TYR A 636 -32.47 4.95 7.74
C TYR A 636 -34.02 4.85 7.80
N LEU A 637 -34.64 5.28 8.89
CA LEU A 637 -36.09 5.31 9.02
C LEU A 637 -36.72 6.29 8.02
N ALA A 638 -36.16 7.47 7.82
CA ALA A 638 -36.63 8.42 6.82
C ALA A 638 -36.65 7.79 5.40
N TRP A 639 -35.61 7.02 5.06
CA TRP A 639 -35.58 6.27 3.81
C TRP A 639 -36.64 5.16 3.73
N LEU A 640 -36.89 4.44 4.83
CA LEU A 640 -37.95 3.40 4.87
C LEU A 640 -39.33 3.98 4.70
N ILE A 641 -39.65 5.10 5.36
CA ILE A 641 -40.91 5.81 5.23
C ILE A 641 -41.13 6.30 3.79
N ARG A 642 -40.07 6.84 3.18
CA ARG A 642 -40.13 7.21 1.75
C ARG A 642 -40.45 6.00 0.87
N ASN A 643 -39.79 4.86 1.10
CA ASN A 643 -40.06 3.64 0.30
C ASN A 643 -41.50 3.12 0.51
N GLU A 644 -42.00 3.15 1.73
CA GLU A 644 -43.40 2.83 2.05
C GLU A 644 -44.34 3.72 1.23
N ARG A 645 -44.13 5.04 1.29
CA ARG A 645 -44.92 6.02 0.57
C ARG A 645 -44.89 5.81 -0.95
N VAL A 646 -43.75 5.68 -1.53
CA VAL A 646 -43.60 5.68 -3.01
C VAL A 646 -43.80 4.28 -3.64
N ILE A 647 -43.46 3.21 -2.91
CA ILE A 647 -43.48 1.85 -3.47
C ILE A 647 -44.71 1.07 -3.00
N GLN A 648 -45.00 1.11 -1.67
CA GLN A 648 -46.10 0.31 -1.12
C GLN A 648 -47.43 1.03 -1.26
N ASN A 649 -47.45 2.36 -1.07
CA ASN A 649 -48.64 3.18 -1.12
C ASN A 649 -48.82 3.92 -2.46
N GLU A 650 -47.96 3.65 -3.44
CA GLU A 650 -48.00 4.23 -4.80
C GLU A 650 -48.17 5.76 -4.85
N GLY A 651 -47.70 6.45 -3.82
CA GLY A 651 -47.81 7.90 -3.71
C GLY A 651 -49.16 8.42 -3.20
N ASP A 652 -50.10 7.55 -2.80
CA ASP A 652 -51.39 7.90 -2.25
C ASP A 652 -51.24 8.64 -0.89
N ALA A 653 -51.57 9.93 -0.88
CA ALA A 653 -51.42 10.80 0.28
C ALA A 653 -52.31 10.38 1.46
N ALA A 654 -53.47 9.75 1.21
CA ALA A 654 -54.39 9.28 2.24
C ALA A 654 -53.78 8.15 3.11
N LYS A 655 -52.80 7.42 2.56
CA LYS A 655 -52.09 6.31 3.23
C LYS A 655 -50.79 6.74 3.92
N TYR A 656 -50.46 8.03 3.93
CA TYR A 656 -49.26 8.49 4.60
C TYR A 656 -49.40 8.39 6.12
N PRO A 657 -48.36 7.84 6.81
CA PRO A 657 -48.44 7.75 8.27
C PRO A 657 -48.46 9.14 8.90
N PRO A 658 -49.32 9.38 9.87
CA PRO A 658 -49.40 10.65 10.57
C PRO A 658 -48.12 10.89 11.40
N PRO A 659 -47.77 12.16 11.71
CA PRO A 659 -46.57 12.51 12.47
C PRO A 659 -46.47 11.76 13.82
N ALA A 660 -47.57 11.53 14.52
CA ALA A 660 -47.57 10.76 15.77
C ALA A 660 -47.10 9.30 15.57
N ALA A 661 -47.58 8.63 14.51
CA ALA A 661 -47.16 7.27 14.19
C ALA A 661 -45.67 7.21 13.80
N ILE A 662 -45.16 8.21 13.07
CA ILE A 662 -43.75 8.31 12.72
C ILE A 662 -42.89 8.51 13.97
N ARG A 663 -43.30 9.39 14.88
CA ARG A 663 -42.67 9.61 16.18
C ARG A 663 -42.59 8.28 16.95
N GLN A 664 -43.67 7.57 17.07
CA GLN A 664 -43.73 6.29 17.79
C GLN A 664 -42.83 5.24 17.15
N ARG A 665 -42.81 5.12 15.82
CA ARG A 665 -41.93 4.21 15.09
C ARG A 665 -40.46 4.51 15.37
N PHE A 666 -40.09 5.79 15.45
CA PHE A 666 -38.69 6.17 15.74
C PHE A 666 -38.30 5.84 17.18
N LEU A 667 -39.17 6.18 18.15
CA LEU A 667 -38.94 5.85 19.56
C LEU A 667 -38.87 4.33 19.78
N THR A 668 -39.75 3.56 19.15
CA THR A 668 -39.73 2.08 19.20
C THR A 668 -38.43 1.52 18.60
N THR A 669 -37.94 2.12 17.51
CA THR A 669 -36.65 1.71 16.92
C THR A 669 -35.51 1.95 17.91
N LEU A 670 -35.50 3.06 18.62
CA LEU A 670 -34.48 3.39 19.62
C LEU A 670 -34.62 2.51 20.89
N ARG A 671 -35.86 2.19 21.35
CA ARG A 671 -36.09 1.24 22.45
C ARG A 671 -35.54 -0.14 22.13
N LYS A 672 -35.87 -0.69 20.96
CA LYS A 672 -35.27 -1.97 20.50
C LYS A 672 -33.76 -1.92 20.45
N ARG A 673 -33.20 -0.77 20.11
CA ARG A 673 -31.74 -0.60 20.09
C ARG A 673 -31.14 -0.57 21.48
N LYS A 674 -31.79 0.08 22.44
CA LYS A 674 -31.47 0.07 23.88
C LYS A 674 -31.44 -1.36 24.40
N ASP A 675 -32.48 -2.18 24.15
CA ASP A 675 -32.61 -3.56 24.60
C ASP A 675 -31.48 -4.45 24.05
N ILE A 676 -31.13 -4.28 22.76
CA ILE A 676 -30.02 -4.96 22.13
C ILE A 676 -28.70 -4.58 22.82
N ASP A 677 -28.47 -3.33 23.11
CA ASP A 677 -27.27 -2.84 23.75
C ASP A 677 -27.12 -3.41 25.17
N TYR A 678 -28.19 -3.46 25.97
CA TYR A 678 -28.19 -4.10 27.28
C TYR A 678 -27.92 -5.61 27.17
N THR A 679 -28.54 -6.28 26.20
CA THR A 679 -28.25 -7.70 25.94
C THR A 679 -26.76 -7.94 25.65
N LEU A 680 -26.13 -7.03 24.86
CA LEU A 680 -24.73 -7.11 24.48
C LEU A 680 -23.74 -6.85 25.65
N THR A 681 -24.21 -6.39 26.82
CA THR A 681 -23.34 -6.24 28.02
C THR A 681 -23.01 -7.57 28.70
N ASN A 682 -23.71 -8.65 28.37
CA ASN A 682 -23.49 -9.97 28.97
C ASN A 682 -22.10 -10.53 28.64
N LYS A 683 -21.15 -10.37 29.57
CA LYS A 683 -19.76 -10.82 29.42
C LYS A 683 -19.63 -12.34 29.29
N ALA A 684 -20.50 -13.10 29.97
CA ALA A 684 -20.45 -14.58 29.90
C ALA A 684 -20.75 -15.06 28.47
N LYS A 685 -21.74 -14.46 27.79
CA LYS A 685 -22.16 -14.80 26.42
C LYS A 685 -21.24 -14.22 25.36
N PHE A 686 -20.87 -12.94 25.46
CA PHE A 686 -20.17 -12.21 24.39
C PHE A 686 -18.65 -12.05 24.61
N LYS A 687 -18.14 -12.45 25.78
CA LYS A 687 -16.70 -12.45 26.12
C LYS A 687 -16.05 -11.08 25.79
N ARG A 688 -14.97 -11.09 24.99
CA ARG A 688 -14.25 -9.87 24.57
C ARG A 688 -15.06 -8.94 23.64
N ARG A 689 -16.22 -9.39 23.15
CA ARG A 689 -17.12 -8.59 22.31
C ARG A 689 -18.23 -7.89 23.10
N ALA A 690 -18.36 -8.18 24.38
CA ALA A 690 -19.35 -7.55 25.24
C ALA A 690 -19.11 -6.02 25.29
N LEU A 691 -20.21 -5.27 25.31
CA LEU A 691 -20.18 -3.82 25.55
C LEU A 691 -19.93 -3.55 27.04
N SER A 692 -19.26 -2.44 27.36
CA SER A 692 -19.18 -1.96 28.75
C SER A 692 -20.58 -1.60 29.24
N LYS A 693 -20.95 -2.06 30.44
CA LYS A 693 -22.22 -1.75 31.06
C LYS A 693 -22.33 -0.25 31.30
N ASP A 694 -21.30 0.36 31.87
CA ASP A 694 -21.25 1.80 32.14
C ASP A 694 -21.45 2.65 30.87
N LEU A 695 -20.82 2.22 29.74
CA LEU A 695 -20.98 2.89 28.46
C LEU A 695 -22.43 2.81 27.95
N VAL A 696 -23.08 1.65 28.14
CA VAL A 696 -24.49 1.48 27.71
C VAL A 696 -25.42 2.30 28.60
N GLU A 697 -25.22 2.26 29.91
CA GLU A 697 -25.96 3.07 30.87
C GLU A 697 -25.81 4.57 30.58
N ASP A 698 -24.55 5.05 30.39
CA ASP A 698 -24.29 6.45 30.00
C ASP A 698 -24.92 6.81 28.65
N THR A 699 -24.93 5.88 27.67
CA THR A 699 -25.58 6.12 26.38
C THR A 699 -27.09 6.37 26.50
N TRP A 700 -27.78 5.57 27.32
CA TRP A 700 -29.23 5.55 27.38
C TRP A 700 -29.85 6.24 28.62
N ARG A 701 -29.02 6.84 29.48
CA ARG A 701 -29.46 7.56 30.68
C ARG A 701 -30.50 8.63 30.32
N GLU A 702 -31.58 8.69 31.07
CA GLU A 702 -32.66 9.69 30.93
C GLU A 702 -33.36 9.69 29.54
N ILE A 703 -33.10 8.69 28.73
CA ILE A 703 -33.68 8.56 27.39
C ILE A 703 -34.57 7.34 27.31
N LEU A 704 -35.78 7.52 26.77
CA LEU A 704 -36.78 6.45 26.59
C LEU A 704 -37.26 5.82 27.92
N GLU A 705 -37.27 6.59 29.02
CA GLU A 705 -38.05 6.26 30.19
C GLU A 705 -39.54 6.31 29.78
N GLU A 706 -40.32 5.35 30.26
CA GLU A 706 -41.73 5.29 29.94
C GLU A 706 -42.39 6.55 30.49
N GLU A 707 -43.03 7.35 29.64
CA GLU A 707 -44.08 8.28 30.09
C GLU A 707 -45.18 7.38 30.67
N PRO A 708 -45.57 7.56 31.95
CA PRO A 708 -46.70 6.80 32.49
C PRO A 708 -47.90 6.95 31.58
N PRO A 709 -48.74 5.93 31.45
CA PRO A 709 -49.89 5.98 30.60
C PRO A 709 -50.75 7.21 30.98
N PRO A 710 -51.46 7.82 30.02
CA PRO A 710 -52.21 9.06 30.25
C PRO A 710 -53.15 9.03 31.47
N ASP A 711 -53.60 7.84 31.86
CA ASP A 711 -54.46 7.63 33.01
C ASP A 711 -53.75 7.78 34.39
N GLU A 712 -52.46 7.50 34.48
CA GLU A 712 -51.67 7.72 35.71
C GLU A 712 -51.28 9.20 35.91
N GLN A 713 -51.12 9.96 34.82
CA GLN A 713 -50.86 11.40 34.91
C GLN A 713 -52.12 12.16 35.42
N ALA A 714 -53.31 11.68 35.09
CA ALA A 714 -54.58 12.23 35.60
C ALA A 714 -54.80 11.92 37.07
N GLN A 715 -54.26 10.79 37.58
CA GLN A 715 -54.36 10.43 39.02
C GLN A 715 -53.32 11.17 39.88
N GLN A 716 -52.09 11.38 39.37
CA GLN A 716 -51.09 12.18 40.11
C GLN A 716 -51.45 13.68 40.16
N ALA A 717 -52.14 14.20 39.15
CA ALA A 717 -52.63 15.58 39.17
C ALA A 717 -53.82 15.78 40.14
N ARG A 718 -54.56 14.71 40.50
CA ARG A 718 -55.66 14.75 41.49
C ARG A 718 -55.19 14.46 42.92
N GLY A 719 -53.97 13.98 43.13
CA GLY A 719 -53.40 13.68 44.46
C GLY A 719 -52.73 14.85 45.19
N PHE A 720 -52.66 16.04 44.57
CA PHE A 720 -52.14 17.27 45.20
C PHE A 720 -53.17 18.34 45.57
N SER A 721 -54.46 17.98 45.66
CA SER A 721 -55.51 18.83 46.17
C SER A 721 -56.30 18.07 47.26
N GLY A 722 -55.67 17.92 48.41
CA GLY A 722 -56.25 17.45 49.63
C GLY A 722 -55.44 17.97 50.81
#